data_986bc9a68f92c781ab7c1d8e39b5ab28
#
_entry.id   986bc9a68f92c781ab7c1d8e39b5ab28
#
_cell.length_a   1.000
_cell.length_b   1.000
_cell.length_c   1.000
_cell.angle_alpha   90.00
_cell.angle_beta   90.00
_cell.angle_gamma   90.00
#
_symmetry.space_group_name_H-M   'P 1'
#
loop_
_entity.id
_entity.type
_entity.pdbx_description
1 polymer ?
#
loop_
_entity_poly.entity_id
_entity_poly.type
_entity_poly.pdbx_seq_one_letter_code
_entity_poly.pdbx_strand_id
1 'polypeptide(L)'
;MSEKKRKNYLLAALVFIPIYLFVIILTIHTMHIRMEMPYLDFFSAIREGALDIVRHPLRILPLAPGTGNAVLGVTLVIAASQAVLTIDAKLREHDDPDTVQGDARWLTELDDYNRRFTEPLGEASNDGQGNMIFSQDIYLSMEHPREVRRNLNALVIGGSGAGKSFNYVGPNLMQANCSFVVTDPSGGLLKSYGKFFERRGYKVKCLNLSHMERGNHYNPFRYIHSNKDVVTLVTTLVSNTTPPETKSSEPFWENSEKLLLIAIISYLFNYTEKECQNFSNVMRLLREAKINEFDAEKSTLDYIFEEVKALDPEGFAVKNYEEFKTGAAKTLQSILISVMVRLKAFDLEDVENLTDTDDIDLDMVGNEKTALFVILPTGEGPFNFLASMMYSQLFHRAYDYAENTAEFSQLVMDGGGQLVRCFRAETEEESGERKKEAETFLENARRAVIRHNETTGLYEAVTEDGELVCFRGTKKAARKALGSITDGGYVLANRERSNDGLRLPVHLRLLLDEFANIGKIPEFEKKVATVRKYEISVAIILQSLSQLQNMYEKNWSELAGNCDTTLYLGGGADTVTAKWISELLGKETRIVMNVSYGRGGGSTSLNRQGVELLAPAQLRVLPDDECIVIPKSLYAYKGKKYMTPDHPRWEEVKKSGPYYWSREKARYFDEAAHRGEPAEEEDPVPEEQTPGEEAVRAEQNREMRQKAQEYENNMDAEGNPLIDRPRPLGDAEGAHSGNLSADDHVHGTIREAADTFEKNEILWREMDVVYSSAPAESFSSSA
;
A
#
# COMPACT_ATOMS: atom_id res chain seq x y z
N MET A 1 -30.09 -9.88 25.31
CA MET A 1 -29.66 -10.91 26.32
C MET A 1 -29.27 -12.15 25.56
N SER A 2 -27.98 -12.56 25.63
CA SER A 2 -27.49 -13.71 24.83
C SER A 2 -28.23 -14.99 25.23
N GLU A 3 -28.36 -15.91 24.25
CA GLU A 3 -29.08 -17.20 24.44
C GLU A 3 -28.50 -18.01 25.59
N LYS A 4 -27.21 -17.89 25.87
CA LYS A 4 -26.47 -18.48 26.98
C LYS A 4 -26.94 -17.92 28.34
N LYS A 5 -27.16 -16.59 28.43
CA LYS A 5 -27.72 -15.96 29.67
C LYS A 5 -29.14 -16.42 29.91
N ARG A 6 -29.99 -16.58 28.90
CA ARG A 6 -31.38 -17.06 29.03
C ARG A 6 -31.45 -18.52 29.49
N LYS A 7 -30.55 -19.39 29.04
CA LYS A 7 -30.44 -20.79 29.51
C LYS A 7 -30.03 -20.85 30.99
N ASN A 8 -29.09 -20.03 31.43
CA ASN A 8 -28.61 -19.99 32.81
C ASN A 8 -29.71 -19.48 33.78
N TYR A 9 -30.49 -18.47 33.38
CA TYR A 9 -31.64 -18.00 34.21
C TYR A 9 -32.73 -19.06 34.30
N LEU A 10 -33.05 -19.78 33.25
CA LEU A 10 -34.01 -20.89 33.27
C LEU A 10 -33.53 -22.03 34.17
N LEU A 11 -32.26 -22.38 34.12
CA LEU A 11 -31.69 -23.43 34.97
C LEU A 11 -31.69 -23.03 36.44
N ALA A 12 -31.35 -21.79 36.77
CA ALA A 12 -31.42 -21.25 38.12
C ALA A 12 -32.86 -21.26 38.65
N ALA A 13 -33.85 -20.79 37.89
CA ALA A 13 -35.25 -20.80 38.27
C ALA A 13 -35.77 -22.21 38.55
N LEU A 14 -35.34 -23.20 37.76
CA LEU A 14 -35.72 -24.59 37.86
C LEU A 14 -35.25 -25.26 39.19
N VAL A 15 -34.13 -24.75 39.73
CA VAL A 15 -33.58 -25.20 41.04
C VAL A 15 -34.15 -24.41 42.19
N PHE A 16 -34.29 -23.10 42.10
CA PHE A 16 -34.70 -22.24 43.21
C PHE A 16 -36.19 -22.32 43.52
N ILE A 17 -37.08 -22.51 42.53
CA ILE A 17 -38.53 -22.59 42.76
C ILE A 17 -38.90 -23.81 43.63
N PRO A 18 -38.44 -25.03 43.40
CA PRO A 18 -38.70 -26.18 44.25
C PRO A 18 -38.19 -26.01 45.68
N ILE A 19 -36.98 -25.43 45.85
CA ILE A 19 -36.39 -25.18 47.16
C ILE A 19 -37.26 -24.18 47.93
N TYR A 20 -37.67 -23.09 47.27
CA TYR A 20 -38.54 -22.08 47.89
C TYR A 20 -39.90 -22.64 48.32
N LEU A 21 -40.55 -23.44 47.48
CA LEU A 21 -41.80 -24.11 47.80
C LEU A 21 -41.62 -25.08 48.98
N PHE A 22 -40.53 -25.85 49.00
CA PHE A 22 -40.19 -26.71 50.13
C PHE A 22 -40.04 -25.95 51.44
N VAL A 23 -39.34 -24.81 51.47
CA VAL A 23 -39.18 -23.98 52.66
C VAL A 23 -40.50 -23.41 53.13
N ILE A 24 -41.42 -23.00 52.28
CA ILE A 24 -42.74 -22.54 52.62
C ILE A 24 -43.54 -23.69 53.27
N ILE A 25 -43.54 -24.87 52.64
CA ILE A 25 -44.23 -26.08 53.14
C ILE A 25 -43.71 -26.43 54.56
N LEU A 26 -42.38 -26.44 54.70
CA LEU A 26 -41.70 -26.70 55.98
C LEU A 26 -42.12 -25.65 57.04
N THR A 27 -42.22 -24.38 56.71
CA THR A 27 -42.66 -23.32 57.59
C THR A 27 -44.11 -23.57 58.05
N ILE A 28 -45.01 -23.97 57.13
CA ILE A 28 -46.38 -24.30 57.43
C ILE A 28 -46.47 -25.49 58.40
N HIS A 29 -45.76 -26.57 58.13
CA HIS A 29 -45.72 -27.74 59.02
C HIS A 29 -45.10 -27.44 60.37
N THR A 30 -44.00 -26.66 60.41
CA THR A 30 -43.38 -26.24 61.67
C THR A 30 -44.33 -25.43 62.55
N MET A 31 -45.10 -24.46 62.01
CA MET A 31 -46.07 -23.67 62.70
C MET A 31 -47.28 -24.49 63.21
N HIS A 32 -47.67 -25.45 62.40
CA HIS A 32 -48.74 -26.37 62.81
C HIS A 32 -48.33 -27.25 64.01
N ILE A 33 -47.12 -27.81 63.99
CA ILE A 33 -46.55 -28.62 65.07
C ILE A 33 -46.41 -27.77 66.35
N ARG A 34 -45.94 -26.56 66.24
CA ARG A 34 -45.86 -25.62 67.38
C ARG A 34 -47.20 -25.31 67.97
N MET A 35 -48.29 -25.34 67.22
CA MET A 35 -49.66 -25.15 67.74
C MET A 35 -50.15 -26.41 68.50
N GLU A 36 -49.83 -27.61 67.94
CA GLU A 36 -50.19 -28.87 68.56
C GLU A 36 -49.31 -29.22 69.76
N MET A 37 -48.02 -28.86 69.72
CA MET A 37 -47.02 -29.13 70.77
C MET A 37 -46.25 -27.86 71.18
N PRO A 38 -46.87 -26.97 71.97
CA PRO A 38 -46.30 -25.66 72.29
C PRO A 38 -45.08 -25.71 73.22
N TYR A 39 -44.72 -26.89 73.73
CA TYR A 39 -43.56 -27.12 74.58
C TYR A 39 -42.32 -27.43 73.83
N LEU A 40 -42.38 -27.67 72.48
CA LEU A 40 -41.20 -27.91 71.67
C LEU A 40 -40.46 -26.60 71.43
N ASP A 41 -39.15 -26.65 71.55
CA ASP A 41 -38.29 -25.57 71.11
C ASP A 41 -38.32 -25.41 69.54
N PHE A 42 -37.87 -24.27 69.03
CA PHE A 42 -38.03 -23.91 67.65
C PHE A 42 -37.32 -24.91 66.72
N PHE A 43 -36.09 -25.37 67.02
CA PHE A 43 -35.37 -26.29 66.24
C PHE A 43 -35.98 -27.70 66.23
N SER A 44 -36.46 -28.15 67.38
CA SER A 44 -37.19 -29.42 67.48
C SER A 44 -38.51 -29.37 66.71
N ALA A 45 -39.22 -28.25 66.66
CA ALA A 45 -40.39 -28.09 65.81
C ALA A 45 -40.10 -28.10 64.29
N ILE A 46 -39.01 -27.54 63.90
CA ILE A 46 -38.56 -27.64 62.51
C ILE A 46 -38.21 -29.10 62.11
N ARG A 47 -37.53 -29.81 63.00
CA ARG A 47 -37.18 -31.24 62.76
C ARG A 47 -38.45 -32.10 62.69
N GLU A 48 -39.38 -31.96 63.54
CA GLU A 48 -40.64 -32.69 63.52
C GLU A 48 -41.50 -32.28 62.32
N GLY A 49 -41.48 -30.98 61.91
CA GLY A 49 -42.14 -30.50 60.68
C GLY A 49 -41.55 -31.14 59.44
N ALA A 50 -40.21 -31.29 59.36
CA ALA A 50 -39.55 -31.99 58.26
C ALA A 50 -39.92 -33.49 58.28
N LEU A 51 -39.98 -34.12 59.46
CA LEU A 51 -40.40 -35.55 59.60
C LEU A 51 -41.83 -35.75 59.19
N ASP A 52 -42.73 -34.83 59.51
CA ASP A 52 -44.14 -34.87 59.09
C ASP A 52 -44.34 -34.76 57.65
N ILE A 53 -43.57 -33.91 56.95
CA ILE A 53 -43.58 -33.84 55.50
C ILE A 53 -43.09 -35.15 54.86
N VAL A 54 -42.09 -35.79 55.42
CA VAL A 54 -41.58 -37.10 54.88
C VAL A 54 -42.60 -38.21 55.12
N ARG A 55 -43.23 -38.22 56.23
CA ARG A 55 -44.27 -39.25 56.60
C ARG A 55 -45.59 -39.05 55.88
N HIS A 56 -45.95 -37.80 55.60
CA HIS A 56 -47.25 -37.43 55.01
C HIS A 56 -47.07 -36.37 53.91
N PRO A 57 -46.46 -36.64 52.76
CA PRO A 57 -46.04 -35.66 51.77
C PRO A 57 -47.19 -34.91 51.08
N LEU A 58 -48.40 -35.43 51.13
CA LEU A 58 -49.61 -34.85 50.51
C LEU A 58 -50.65 -34.30 51.59
N ARG A 59 -50.24 -34.23 52.84
CA ARG A 59 -51.12 -33.75 53.89
C ARG A 59 -51.39 -32.27 53.80
N ILE A 60 -52.62 -31.87 53.58
CA ILE A 60 -53.04 -30.47 53.61
C ILE A 60 -53.37 -30.09 55.12
N LEU A 61 -52.54 -29.24 55.66
CA LEU A 61 -52.68 -28.76 57.04
C LEU A 61 -53.51 -27.48 57.11
N PRO A 62 -54.38 -27.32 58.09
CA PRO A 62 -55.03 -26.03 58.38
C PRO A 62 -53.95 -25.03 58.75
N LEU A 63 -54.10 -23.78 58.32
CA LEU A 63 -53.17 -22.68 58.64
C LEU A 63 -53.25 -22.29 60.09
N ALA A 64 -52.25 -22.56 60.90
CA ALA A 64 -52.11 -22.14 62.26
C ALA A 64 -52.12 -20.59 62.43
N PRO A 65 -52.65 -20.01 63.50
CA PRO A 65 -52.51 -18.58 63.72
C PRO A 65 -51.05 -18.11 63.70
N GLY A 66 -50.77 -17.04 62.90
CA GLY A 66 -49.40 -16.53 62.73
C GLY A 66 -48.62 -17.15 61.62
N THR A 67 -49.10 -18.26 61.00
CA THR A 67 -48.39 -18.90 59.84
C THR A 67 -48.16 -17.91 58.70
N GLY A 68 -49.13 -17.02 58.42
CA GLY A 68 -48.98 -16.00 57.39
C GLY A 68 -47.80 -15.07 57.62
N ASN A 69 -47.61 -14.62 58.87
CA ASN A 69 -46.48 -13.78 59.24
C ASN A 69 -45.15 -14.52 59.20
N ALA A 70 -45.11 -15.80 59.56
CA ALA A 70 -43.95 -16.62 59.50
C ALA A 70 -43.53 -16.89 58.04
N VAL A 71 -44.47 -17.20 57.15
CA VAL A 71 -44.23 -17.37 55.70
C VAL A 71 -43.76 -16.05 55.09
N LEU A 72 -44.38 -14.93 55.42
CA LEU A 72 -43.97 -13.60 55.00
C LEU A 72 -42.50 -13.31 55.41
N GLY A 73 -42.19 -13.56 56.73
CA GLY A 73 -40.83 -13.37 57.24
C GLY A 73 -39.77 -14.19 56.46
N VAL A 74 -40.05 -15.50 56.27
CA VAL A 74 -39.15 -16.39 55.47
C VAL A 74 -39.02 -15.91 54.03
N THR A 75 -40.12 -15.50 53.44
CA THR A 75 -40.12 -14.97 52.06
C THR A 75 -39.24 -13.72 51.92
N LEU A 76 -39.38 -12.79 52.90
CA LEU A 76 -38.58 -11.56 52.96
C LEU A 76 -37.07 -11.88 53.12
N VAL A 77 -36.72 -12.85 53.99
CA VAL A 77 -35.32 -13.27 54.16
C VAL A 77 -34.77 -13.87 52.88
N ILE A 78 -35.53 -14.74 52.20
CA ILE A 78 -35.11 -15.32 50.92
C ILE A 78 -34.99 -14.22 49.86
N ALA A 79 -35.93 -13.30 49.74
CA ALA A 79 -35.91 -12.18 48.83
C ALA A 79 -34.68 -11.24 49.05
N ALA A 80 -34.39 -10.94 50.33
CA ALA A 80 -33.21 -10.16 50.70
C ALA A 80 -31.92 -10.87 50.36
N SER A 81 -31.81 -12.18 50.62
CA SER A 81 -30.65 -12.98 50.23
C SER A 81 -30.46 -13.06 48.72
N GLN A 82 -31.55 -13.20 47.97
CA GLN A 82 -31.53 -13.16 46.50
C GLN A 82 -31.13 -11.79 45.99
N ALA A 83 -31.58 -10.70 46.61
CA ALA A 83 -31.19 -9.35 46.24
C ALA A 83 -29.69 -9.11 46.50
N VAL A 84 -29.16 -9.58 47.63
CA VAL A 84 -27.71 -9.51 47.92
C VAL A 84 -26.90 -10.30 46.89
N LEU A 85 -27.32 -11.54 46.60
CA LEU A 85 -26.64 -12.37 45.60
C LEU A 85 -26.69 -11.76 44.17
N THR A 86 -27.81 -11.14 43.79
CA THR A 86 -27.94 -10.46 42.49
C THR A 86 -27.15 -9.16 42.44
N ILE A 87 -27.03 -8.43 43.53
CA ILE A 87 -26.17 -7.24 43.62
C ILE A 87 -24.71 -7.65 43.58
N ASP A 88 -24.31 -8.67 44.33
CA ASP A 88 -22.94 -9.22 44.28
C ASP A 88 -22.59 -9.76 42.87
N ALA A 89 -23.49 -10.48 42.21
CA ALA A 89 -23.32 -10.93 40.84
C ALA A 89 -23.22 -9.77 39.86
N LYS A 90 -24.03 -8.68 40.02
CA LYS A 90 -23.93 -7.47 39.19
C LYS A 90 -22.64 -6.67 39.44
N LEU A 91 -22.19 -6.59 40.69
CA LEU A 91 -20.92 -5.95 41.03
C LEU A 91 -19.73 -6.72 40.42
N ARG A 92 -19.81 -8.06 40.39
CA ARG A 92 -18.82 -8.91 39.72
C ARG A 92 -18.95 -8.93 38.20
N GLU A 93 -20.09 -8.57 37.62
CA GLU A 93 -20.31 -8.46 36.16
C GLU A 93 -19.58 -7.25 35.57
N HIS A 94 -19.10 -6.29 36.37
CA HIS A 94 -18.23 -5.18 35.94
C HIS A 94 -16.78 -5.58 35.77
N ASP A 95 -16.36 -6.67 36.42
CA ASP A 95 -15.02 -7.24 36.23
C ASP A 95 -15.18 -8.66 35.68
N ASP A 96 -15.27 -8.80 34.34
CA ASP A 96 -15.18 -10.12 33.72
C ASP A 96 -13.81 -10.72 34.12
N PRO A 97 -13.80 -11.79 34.93
CA PRO A 97 -12.54 -12.35 35.45
C PRO A 97 -11.56 -12.76 34.36
N ASP A 98 -12.04 -12.98 33.13
CA ASP A 98 -11.24 -13.41 31.99
C ASP A 98 -10.62 -12.23 31.24
N THR A 99 -10.98 -10.97 31.56
CA THR A 99 -10.49 -9.76 30.87
C THR A 99 -9.80 -8.74 31.77
N VAL A 100 -9.76 -8.99 33.11
CA VAL A 100 -9.22 -8.05 34.12
C VAL A 100 -7.79 -7.58 33.84
N GLN A 101 -6.95 -8.41 33.23
CA GLN A 101 -5.55 -8.12 32.93
C GLN A 101 -5.28 -7.88 31.44
N GLY A 102 -6.31 -7.99 30.60
CA GLY A 102 -6.26 -7.76 29.17
C GLY A 102 -7.26 -8.64 28.40
N ASP A 103 -7.84 -8.09 27.33
CA ASP A 103 -8.85 -8.75 26.46
C ASP A 103 -8.30 -9.01 25.05
N ALA A 104 -6.98 -9.04 24.88
CA ALA A 104 -6.40 -9.34 23.59
C ALA A 104 -6.71 -10.79 23.18
N ARG A 105 -7.14 -10.94 21.94
CA ARG A 105 -7.43 -12.25 21.35
C ARG A 105 -7.31 -12.20 19.83
N TRP A 106 -7.21 -13.35 19.22
CA TRP A 106 -7.20 -13.46 17.78
C TRP A 106 -8.62 -13.31 17.19
N LEU A 107 -8.68 -12.71 16.00
CA LEU A 107 -9.88 -12.71 15.18
C LEU A 107 -10.16 -14.15 14.70
N THR A 108 -11.27 -14.73 15.12
CA THR A 108 -11.69 -16.09 14.75
C THR A 108 -12.95 -16.09 13.88
N GLU A 109 -13.72 -15.02 13.88
CA GLU A 109 -14.99 -14.89 13.14
C GLU A 109 -14.72 -14.25 11.77
N LEU A 110 -13.99 -14.98 10.89
CA LEU A 110 -13.63 -14.52 9.55
C LEU A 110 -14.84 -14.26 8.65
N ASP A 111 -15.88 -15.08 8.76
CA ASP A 111 -17.12 -14.93 7.98
C ASP A 111 -17.82 -13.60 8.28
N ASP A 112 -17.83 -13.15 9.55
CA ASP A 112 -18.39 -11.85 9.92
C ASP A 112 -17.53 -10.70 9.41
N TYR A 113 -16.18 -10.83 9.50
CA TYR A 113 -15.26 -9.85 8.95
C TYR A 113 -15.45 -9.71 7.43
N ASN A 114 -15.41 -10.81 6.71
CA ASN A 114 -15.49 -10.83 5.25
C ASN A 114 -16.85 -10.30 4.76
N ARG A 115 -17.96 -10.69 5.40
CA ARG A 115 -19.29 -10.15 5.07
C ARG A 115 -19.38 -8.63 5.22
N ARG A 116 -18.64 -8.05 6.17
CA ARG A 116 -18.73 -6.62 6.48
C ARG A 116 -17.76 -5.75 5.69
N PHE A 117 -16.61 -6.28 5.34
CA PHE A 117 -15.49 -5.46 4.85
C PHE A 117 -14.94 -5.92 3.50
N THR A 118 -15.46 -6.98 2.91
CA THR A 118 -14.91 -7.59 1.69
C THR A 118 -15.98 -7.68 0.62
N GLU A 119 -15.61 -7.40 -0.64
CA GLU A 119 -16.46 -7.76 -1.79
C GLU A 119 -16.46 -9.28 -1.99
N PRO A 120 -17.57 -9.86 -2.50
CA PRO A 120 -17.66 -11.30 -2.71
C PRO A 120 -16.49 -11.86 -3.55
N LEU A 121 -15.91 -12.94 -3.08
CA LEU A 121 -14.85 -13.66 -3.77
C LEU A 121 -15.46 -14.83 -4.55
N GLY A 122 -15.09 -14.99 -5.82
CA GLY A 122 -15.42 -16.19 -6.59
C GLY A 122 -16.74 -16.20 -7.36
N GLU A 123 -17.49 -15.12 -7.41
CA GLU A 123 -18.63 -15.00 -8.36
C GLU A 123 -18.12 -14.59 -9.75
N ALA A 124 -18.74 -15.11 -10.81
CA ALA A 124 -18.32 -14.90 -12.20
C ALA A 124 -18.36 -13.42 -12.65
N SER A 125 -19.14 -12.58 -11.98
CA SER A 125 -19.28 -11.14 -12.24
C SER A 125 -18.35 -10.29 -11.38
N ASN A 126 -17.87 -10.82 -10.25
CA ASN A 126 -17.00 -10.12 -9.33
C ASN A 126 -15.91 -11.08 -8.83
N ASP A 127 -14.75 -11.06 -9.46
CA ASP A 127 -13.59 -11.89 -9.14
C ASP A 127 -12.77 -11.35 -7.94
N GLY A 128 -13.40 -10.55 -7.09
CA GLY A 128 -12.78 -9.94 -5.92
C GLY A 128 -11.87 -8.76 -6.25
N GLN A 129 -11.93 -8.23 -7.46
CA GLN A 129 -11.08 -7.13 -7.92
C GLN A 129 -11.27 -5.84 -7.13
N GLY A 130 -12.45 -5.60 -6.55
CA GLY A 130 -12.74 -4.46 -5.68
C GLY A 130 -12.04 -4.51 -4.32
N ASN A 131 -11.25 -5.54 -4.03
CA ASN A 131 -10.59 -5.71 -2.74
C ASN A 131 -9.10 -5.37 -2.76
N MET A 132 -8.62 -4.85 -1.65
CA MET A 132 -7.21 -4.88 -1.25
C MET A 132 -6.91 -6.23 -0.58
N ILE A 133 -5.72 -6.79 -0.83
CA ILE A 133 -5.29 -8.09 -0.32
C ILE A 133 -4.27 -7.89 0.80
N PHE A 134 -4.51 -8.50 1.98
CA PHE A 134 -3.57 -8.50 3.10
C PHE A 134 -3.03 -9.89 3.45
N SER A 135 -3.86 -10.91 3.33
CA SER A 135 -3.49 -12.32 3.56
C SER A 135 -4.39 -13.24 2.73
N GLN A 136 -4.22 -14.55 2.84
CA GLN A 136 -5.13 -15.50 2.16
C GLN A 136 -6.59 -15.33 2.58
N ASP A 137 -6.85 -14.84 3.79
CA ASP A 137 -8.19 -14.80 4.39
C ASP A 137 -8.71 -13.39 4.67
N ILE A 138 -7.82 -12.38 4.67
CA ILE A 138 -8.17 -11.00 5.00
C ILE A 138 -8.04 -10.09 3.79
N TYR A 139 -9.17 -9.53 3.39
CA TYR A 139 -9.31 -8.57 2.31
C TYR A 139 -10.00 -7.30 2.81
N LEU A 140 -9.90 -6.21 2.07
CA LEU A 140 -10.59 -4.97 2.40
C LEU A 140 -11.16 -4.34 1.13
N SER A 141 -12.48 -4.16 1.09
CA SER A 141 -13.16 -3.53 -0.06
C SER A 141 -12.76 -2.08 -0.27
N MET A 142 -12.51 -1.73 -1.52
CA MET A 142 -12.33 -0.37 -2.02
C MET A 142 -13.65 0.21 -2.58
N GLU A 143 -14.64 -0.65 -2.87
CA GLU A 143 -15.88 -0.29 -3.58
C GLU A 143 -17.07 -0.02 -2.64
N HIS A 144 -16.94 -0.29 -1.35
CA HIS A 144 -17.99 0.05 -0.38
C HIS A 144 -18.33 1.54 -0.41
N PRO A 145 -19.58 1.92 -0.17
CA PRO A 145 -19.97 3.31 -0.01
C PRO A 145 -19.06 4.03 1.01
N ARG A 146 -18.73 5.29 0.73
CA ARG A 146 -17.74 6.05 1.50
C ARG A 146 -18.03 6.12 2.99
N GLU A 147 -19.32 6.13 3.36
CA GLU A 147 -19.81 6.20 4.74
C GLU A 147 -19.44 4.96 5.57
N VAL A 148 -19.40 3.79 4.92
CA VAL A 148 -19.11 2.49 5.55
C VAL A 148 -17.72 1.96 5.23
N ARG A 149 -17.05 2.51 4.20
CA ARG A 149 -15.72 2.11 3.78
C ARG A 149 -14.68 2.50 4.85
N ARG A 150 -13.84 1.53 5.19
CA ARG A 150 -12.70 1.79 6.09
C ARG A 150 -11.67 2.72 5.44
N ASN A 151 -10.76 3.26 6.24
CA ASN A 151 -9.57 3.92 5.70
C ASN A 151 -8.72 2.86 4.97
N LEU A 152 -8.28 3.18 3.75
CA LEU A 152 -7.53 2.25 2.88
C LEU A 152 -6.00 2.38 3.03
N ASN A 153 -5.51 3.22 3.95
CA ASN A 153 -4.09 3.32 4.22
C ASN A 153 -3.60 2.09 4.98
N ALA A 154 -2.43 1.61 4.61
CA ALA A 154 -1.82 0.43 5.20
C ALA A 154 -0.37 0.69 5.63
N LEU A 155 0.04 0.08 6.74
CA LEU A 155 1.43 -0.01 7.16
C LEU A 155 1.88 -1.46 7.04
N VAL A 156 2.84 -1.73 6.17
CA VAL A 156 3.36 -3.07 5.91
C VAL A 156 4.80 -3.16 6.40
N ILE A 157 5.05 -4.08 7.32
CA ILE A 157 6.38 -4.25 7.91
C ILE A 157 6.83 -5.69 7.72
N GLY A 158 8.03 -5.86 7.17
CA GLY A 158 8.64 -7.17 7.02
C GLY A 158 10.14 -7.04 6.78
N GLY A 159 10.95 -7.85 7.44
CA GLY A 159 12.39 -7.87 7.26
C GLY A 159 12.81 -8.13 5.81
N SER A 160 14.12 -8.14 5.56
CA SER A 160 14.64 -8.57 4.25
C SER A 160 14.23 -10.02 3.99
N GLY A 161 13.80 -10.33 2.76
CA GLY A 161 13.31 -11.67 2.42
C GLY A 161 11.93 -12.04 2.96
N ALA A 162 11.23 -11.17 3.69
CA ALA A 162 9.88 -11.46 4.21
C ALA A 162 8.79 -11.53 3.13
N GLY A 163 9.13 -11.26 1.87
CA GLY A 163 8.21 -11.33 0.74
C GLY A 163 7.29 -10.12 0.59
N LYS A 164 7.69 -8.92 1.01
CA LYS A 164 6.88 -7.69 0.90
C LYS A 164 6.37 -7.46 -0.52
N SER A 165 7.28 -7.42 -1.48
CA SER A 165 6.94 -7.21 -2.89
C SER A 165 6.16 -8.41 -3.47
N PHE A 166 6.53 -9.64 -3.09
CA PHE A 166 5.91 -10.88 -3.59
C PHE A 166 4.55 -11.19 -2.96
N ASN A 167 4.39 -11.02 -1.64
CA ASN A 167 3.18 -11.45 -0.93
C ASN A 167 2.17 -10.30 -0.72
N TYR A 168 2.58 -9.03 -0.94
CA TYR A 168 1.69 -7.89 -0.76
C TYR A 168 1.61 -7.00 -2.01
N VAL A 169 2.75 -6.49 -2.52
CA VAL A 169 2.71 -5.54 -3.65
C VAL A 169 2.17 -6.21 -4.91
N GLY A 170 2.77 -7.35 -5.32
CA GLY A 170 2.37 -8.08 -6.52
C GLY A 170 0.90 -8.48 -6.57
N PRO A 171 0.35 -9.15 -5.54
CA PRO A 171 -1.08 -9.47 -5.48
C PRO A 171 -1.98 -8.24 -5.62
N ASN A 172 -1.64 -7.14 -4.97
CA ASN A 172 -2.41 -5.90 -5.06
C ASN A 172 -2.28 -5.19 -6.43
N LEU A 173 -1.13 -5.27 -7.11
CA LEU A 173 -0.99 -4.80 -8.49
C LEU A 173 -1.85 -5.62 -9.45
N MET A 174 -1.93 -6.93 -9.27
CA MET A 174 -2.76 -7.81 -10.10
C MET A 174 -4.27 -7.55 -9.94
N GLN A 175 -4.71 -6.87 -8.89
CA GLN A 175 -6.09 -6.41 -8.77
C GLN A 175 -6.46 -5.45 -9.90
N ALA A 176 -5.55 -4.61 -10.36
CA ALA A 176 -5.74 -3.65 -11.46
C ALA A 176 -7.09 -2.90 -11.35
N ASN A 177 -7.42 -2.45 -10.16
CA ASN A 177 -8.72 -1.88 -9.77
C ASN A 177 -8.71 -0.35 -9.63
N CYS A 178 -7.53 0.26 -9.66
CA CYS A 178 -7.35 1.70 -9.47
C CYS A 178 -6.12 2.18 -10.25
N SER A 179 -5.81 3.47 -10.21
CA SER A 179 -4.50 3.98 -10.63
C SER A 179 -3.45 3.68 -9.57
N PHE A 180 -2.24 3.36 -10.01
CA PHE A 180 -1.15 2.99 -9.12
C PHE A 180 0.04 3.93 -9.28
N VAL A 181 0.64 4.31 -8.15
CA VAL A 181 2.00 4.86 -8.10
C VAL A 181 2.82 3.95 -7.21
N VAL A 182 3.86 3.35 -7.77
CA VAL A 182 4.59 2.25 -7.14
C VAL A 182 6.06 2.62 -7.04
N THR A 183 6.59 2.65 -5.84
CA THR A 183 8.05 2.65 -5.69
C THR A 183 8.56 1.26 -6.02
N ASP A 184 9.50 1.16 -6.93
CA ASP A 184 10.03 -0.10 -7.47
C ASP A 184 11.54 -0.15 -7.24
N PRO A 185 12.03 -0.73 -6.15
CA PRO A 185 13.45 -0.95 -5.96
C PRO A 185 13.98 -1.85 -7.08
N SER A 186 14.93 -1.36 -7.85
CA SER A 186 15.58 -2.10 -8.95
C SER A 186 14.78 -2.35 -10.26
N GLY A 187 13.54 -1.88 -10.40
CA GLY A 187 12.75 -2.00 -11.63
C GLY A 187 12.10 -3.38 -11.87
N GLY A 188 12.13 -4.26 -10.87
CA GLY A 188 11.57 -5.61 -10.97
C GLY A 188 10.04 -5.62 -11.11
N LEU A 189 9.34 -4.72 -10.44
CA LEU A 189 7.88 -4.62 -10.50
C LEU A 189 7.42 -4.11 -11.87
N LEU A 190 8.06 -3.08 -12.42
CA LEU A 190 7.79 -2.59 -13.77
C LEU A 190 7.99 -3.71 -14.80
N LYS A 191 9.12 -4.40 -14.74
CA LYS A 191 9.44 -5.50 -15.66
C LYS A 191 8.37 -6.60 -15.61
N SER A 192 7.89 -6.95 -14.42
CA SER A 192 6.94 -8.06 -14.23
C SER A 192 5.50 -7.68 -14.56
N TYR A 193 5.07 -6.47 -14.20
CA TYR A 193 3.65 -6.07 -14.27
C TYR A 193 3.34 -5.02 -15.34
N GLY A 194 4.33 -4.28 -15.86
CA GLY A 194 4.08 -3.19 -16.80
C GLY A 194 3.31 -3.65 -18.05
N LYS A 195 3.69 -4.79 -18.66
CA LYS A 195 2.99 -5.33 -19.83
C LYS A 195 1.57 -5.81 -19.54
N PHE A 196 1.34 -6.33 -18.33
CA PHE A 196 0.01 -6.69 -17.85
C PHE A 196 -0.90 -5.46 -17.76
N PHE A 197 -0.41 -4.35 -17.19
CA PHE A 197 -1.14 -3.10 -17.11
C PHE A 197 -1.45 -2.52 -18.51
N GLU A 198 -0.45 -2.45 -19.39
CA GLU A 198 -0.62 -2.00 -20.76
C GLU A 198 -1.74 -2.77 -21.50
N ARG A 199 -1.70 -4.09 -21.41
CA ARG A 199 -2.73 -4.96 -22.04
C ARG A 199 -4.14 -4.75 -21.47
N ARG A 200 -4.26 -4.21 -20.26
CA ARG A 200 -5.52 -3.84 -19.61
C ARG A 200 -5.96 -2.41 -19.84
N GLY A 201 -5.19 -1.63 -20.61
CA GLY A 201 -5.54 -0.26 -20.97
C GLY A 201 -5.10 0.78 -19.96
N TYR A 202 -4.04 0.49 -19.20
CA TYR A 202 -3.37 1.47 -18.36
C TYR A 202 -2.31 2.20 -19.16
N LYS A 203 -2.19 3.50 -18.95
CA LYS A 203 -0.98 4.23 -19.32
C LYS A 203 0.11 3.85 -18.34
N VAL A 204 1.18 3.24 -18.84
CA VAL A 204 2.34 2.83 -18.02
C VAL A 204 3.41 3.88 -18.14
N LYS A 205 3.74 4.54 -17.04
CA LYS A 205 4.77 5.58 -16.91
C LYS A 205 5.87 5.09 -15.99
N CYS A 206 7.09 5.61 -16.16
CA CYS A 206 8.25 5.21 -15.39
C CYS A 206 9.16 6.40 -15.12
N LEU A 207 9.34 6.78 -13.84
CA LEU A 207 10.45 7.62 -13.41
C LEU A 207 11.60 6.71 -12.99
N ASN A 208 12.70 6.69 -13.75
CA ASN A 208 13.81 5.76 -13.50
C ASN A 208 15.05 6.53 -13.02
N LEU A 209 15.30 6.50 -11.71
CA LEU A 209 16.48 7.15 -11.11
C LEU A 209 17.72 6.25 -11.06
N SER A 210 17.60 4.98 -11.49
CA SER A 210 18.74 4.06 -11.64
C SER A 210 19.36 4.14 -13.03
N HIS A 211 18.53 4.34 -14.08
CA HIS A 211 18.90 4.46 -15.48
C HIS A 211 18.02 5.54 -16.11
N MET A 212 18.40 6.79 -15.94
CA MET A 212 17.58 7.97 -16.25
C MET A 212 17.18 8.06 -17.72
N GLU A 213 18.02 7.51 -18.60
CA GLU A 213 17.76 7.41 -20.04
C GLU A 213 16.62 6.42 -20.40
N ARG A 214 16.21 5.55 -19.44
CA ARG A 214 15.19 4.51 -19.64
C ARG A 214 13.94 4.81 -18.84
N GLY A 215 13.48 6.04 -18.85
CA GLY A 215 12.31 6.49 -18.14
C GLY A 215 11.66 7.71 -18.79
N ASN A 216 10.49 8.06 -18.30
CA ASN A 216 9.82 9.31 -18.60
C ASN A 216 10.58 10.47 -17.97
N HIS A 217 10.52 11.62 -18.60
CA HIS A 217 11.09 12.86 -18.09
C HIS A 217 10.17 13.49 -17.04
N TYR A 218 10.76 14.10 -16.06
CA TYR A 218 10.06 14.77 -14.97
C TYR A 218 10.66 16.18 -14.74
N ASN A 219 9.96 17.21 -15.20
CA ASN A 219 10.32 18.58 -14.95
C ASN A 219 9.48 19.15 -13.79
N PRO A 220 10.08 19.42 -12.61
CA PRO A 220 9.35 19.95 -11.47
C PRO A 220 8.65 21.30 -11.72
N PHE A 221 9.12 22.11 -12.68
CA PHE A 221 8.50 23.39 -13.02
C PHE A 221 7.12 23.23 -13.68
N ARG A 222 6.88 22.10 -14.38
CA ARG A 222 5.59 21.81 -14.99
C ARG A 222 4.42 21.83 -14.00
N TYR A 223 4.71 21.54 -12.73
CA TYR A 223 3.72 21.42 -11.64
C TYR A 223 3.72 22.64 -10.71
N ILE A 224 4.31 23.75 -11.13
CA ILE A 224 4.23 25.06 -10.45
C ILE A 224 3.10 25.84 -11.11
N HIS A 225 2.07 26.19 -10.35
CA HIS A 225 0.94 27.00 -10.79
C HIS A 225 0.81 28.30 -9.97
N SER A 226 1.55 28.40 -8.88
CA SER A 226 1.52 29.54 -7.97
C SER A 226 2.86 29.73 -7.24
N ASN A 227 3.07 30.91 -6.68
CA ASN A 227 4.22 31.19 -5.82
C ASN A 227 4.25 30.29 -4.57
N LYS A 228 3.10 29.76 -4.13
CA LYS A 228 3.03 28.77 -3.03
C LYS A 228 3.71 27.45 -3.43
N ASP A 229 3.55 27.05 -4.69
CA ASP A 229 4.18 25.82 -5.20
C ASP A 229 5.69 25.98 -5.29
N VAL A 230 6.17 27.17 -5.66
CA VAL A 230 7.61 27.51 -5.61
C VAL A 230 8.17 27.31 -4.21
N VAL A 231 7.50 27.84 -3.18
CA VAL A 231 7.94 27.69 -1.78
C VAL A 231 7.94 26.22 -1.36
N THR A 232 6.93 25.46 -1.76
CA THR A 232 6.82 24.03 -1.46
C THR A 232 7.93 23.24 -2.13
N LEU A 233 8.21 23.50 -3.42
CA LEU A 233 9.28 22.87 -4.18
C LEU A 233 10.64 23.13 -3.54
N VAL A 234 10.97 24.40 -3.27
CA VAL A 234 12.23 24.79 -2.63
C VAL A 234 12.38 24.16 -1.25
N THR A 235 11.31 24.17 -0.45
CA THR A 235 11.33 23.55 0.89
C THR A 235 11.60 22.05 0.80
N THR A 236 10.97 21.36 -0.15
CA THR A 236 11.17 19.92 -0.38
C THR A 236 12.60 19.64 -0.83
N LEU A 237 13.11 20.39 -1.79
CA LEU A 237 14.47 20.28 -2.30
C LEU A 237 15.50 20.45 -1.19
N VAL A 238 15.41 21.56 -0.45
CA VAL A 238 16.37 21.89 0.62
C VAL A 238 16.33 20.85 1.74
N SER A 239 15.15 20.41 2.19
CA SER A 239 15.04 19.41 3.27
C SER A 239 15.58 18.03 2.91
N ASN A 240 15.57 17.64 1.62
CA ASN A 240 16.07 16.35 1.17
C ASN A 240 17.54 16.36 0.71
N THR A 241 18.11 17.55 0.53
CA THR A 241 19.52 17.71 0.15
C THR A 241 20.39 18.22 1.32
N THR A 242 19.81 18.45 2.50
CA THR A 242 20.54 18.80 3.72
C THR A 242 21.07 17.54 4.41
N PRO A 243 22.39 17.38 4.59
CA PRO A 243 22.96 16.24 5.28
C PRO A 243 22.42 16.11 6.72
N PRO A 244 22.14 14.90 7.22
CA PRO A 244 21.61 14.69 8.58
C PRO A 244 22.46 15.32 9.69
N GLU A 245 23.77 15.34 9.51
CA GLU A 245 24.75 15.87 10.47
C GLU A 245 24.70 17.39 10.63
N THR A 246 24.19 18.12 9.61
CA THR A 246 24.12 19.56 9.61
C THR A 246 22.78 20.14 10.07
N LYS A 247 21.79 19.28 10.35
CA LYS A 247 20.45 19.70 10.80
C LYS A 247 20.41 20.46 12.13
N SER A 248 21.51 20.51 12.88
CA SER A 248 21.62 21.24 14.14
C SER A 248 22.31 22.60 14.01
N SER A 249 22.85 22.91 12.83
CA SER A 249 23.48 24.21 12.60
C SER A 249 22.43 25.27 12.21
N GLU A 250 22.70 26.49 12.54
CA GLU A 250 21.86 27.67 12.50
C GLU A 250 20.82 27.72 11.37
N PRO A 251 19.52 27.89 11.67
CA PRO A 251 18.44 28.04 10.68
C PRO A 251 18.64 29.15 9.65
N PHE A 252 19.56 30.07 9.96
CA PHE A 252 19.91 31.20 9.12
C PHE A 252 20.37 30.77 7.72
N TRP A 253 21.31 29.80 7.63
CA TRP A 253 21.87 29.36 6.35
C TRP A 253 20.82 28.77 5.44
N GLU A 254 20.03 27.82 5.97
CA GLU A 254 18.97 27.17 5.24
C GLU A 254 17.89 28.16 4.76
N ASN A 255 17.51 29.12 5.60
CA ASN A 255 16.52 30.12 5.20
C ASN A 255 17.07 31.06 4.12
N SER A 256 18.34 31.44 4.20
CA SER A 256 18.97 32.31 3.20
C SER A 256 19.14 31.60 1.85
N GLU A 257 19.48 30.31 1.85
CA GLU A 257 19.48 29.47 0.65
C GLU A 257 18.09 29.40 0.00
N LYS A 258 17.03 29.22 0.82
CA LYS A 258 15.64 29.23 0.34
C LYS A 258 15.26 30.57 -0.30
N LEU A 259 15.65 31.71 0.27
CA LEU A 259 15.36 33.03 -0.31
C LEU A 259 15.93 33.15 -1.72
N LEU A 260 17.20 32.78 -1.93
CA LEU A 260 17.82 32.81 -3.24
C LEU A 260 17.13 31.87 -4.25
N LEU A 261 16.86 30.65 -3.83
CA LEU A 261 16.18 29.66 -4.70
C LEU A 261 14.75 30.07 -5.03
N ILE A 262 13.99 30.59 -4.06
CA ILE A 262 12.64 31.10 -4.30
C ILE A 262 12.69 32.27 -5.28
N ALA A 263 13.64 33.22 -5.14
CA ALA A 263 13.78 34.33 -6.05
C ALA A 263 14.01 33.85 -7.49
N ILE A 264 15.01 32.98 -7.71
CA ILE A 264 15.38 32.51 -9.05
C ILE A 264 14.25 31.65 -9.68
N ILE A 265 13.67 30.72 -8.92
CA ILE A 265 12.61 29.85 -9.43
C ILE A 265 11.34 30.65 -9.71
N SER A 266 10.99 31.63 -8.84
CA SER A 266 9.86 32.51 -9.11
C SER A 266 10.11 33.43 -10.31
N TYR A 267 11.35 33.86 -10.55
CA TYR A 267 11.72 34.59 -11.75
C TYR A 267 11.47 33.75 -13.00
N LEU A 268 12.00 32.55 -13.04
CA LEU A 268 11.80 31.65 -14.19
C LEU A 268 10.31 31.34 -14.39
N PHE A 269 9.57 31.09 -13.33
CA PHE A 269 8.15 30.77 -13.42
C PHE A 269 7.27 31.94 -13.94
N ASN A 270 7.49 33.17 -13.41
CA ASN A 270 6.59 34.30 -13.69
C ASN A 270 6.98 35.14 -14.90
N TYR A 271 8.28 35.14 -15.31
CA TYR A 271 8.81 36.13 -16.26
C TYR A 271 9.56 35.50 -17.45
N THR A 272 9.56 34.14 -17.57
CA THR A 272 10.19 33.47 -18.71
C THR A 272 9.25 32.52 -19.43
N GLU A 273 9.58 32.18 -20.67
CA GLU A 273 8.86 31.20 -21.47
C GLU A 273 8.97 29.80 -20.85
N LYS A 274 7.97 28.94 -21.13
CA LYS A 274 7.89 27.58 -20.52
C LYS A 274 9.09 26.71 -20.80
N GLU A 275 9.71 26.86 -21.95
CA GLU A 275 10.93 26.14 -22.37
C GLU A 275 12.14 26.50 -21.51
N CYS A 276 12.14 27.69 -20.90
CA CYS A 276 13.18 28.16 -19.98
C CYS A 276 12.95 27.73 -18.52
N GLN A 277 11.79 27.14 -18.20
CA GLN A 277 11.38 26.79 -16.85
C GLN A 277 11.91 25.39 -16.49
N ASN A 278 13.21 25.30 -16.16
CA ASN A 278 13.88 24.05 -15.79
C ASN A 278 15.07 24.31 -14.84
N PHE A 279 15.61 23.24 -14.25
CA PHE A 279 16.76 23.35 -13.33
C PHE A 279 18.08 23.67 -14.03
N SER A 280 18.25 23.37 -15.32
CA SER A 280 19.41 23.78 -16.10
C SER A 280 19.54 25.30 -16.13
N ASN A 281 18.43 26.01 -16.30
CA ASN A 281 18.41 27.48 -16.23
C ASN A 281 18.59 28.03 -14.81
N VAL A 282 18.10 27.34 -13.76
CA VAL A 282 18.43 27.71 -12.37
C VAL A 282 19.94 27.65 -12.17
N MET A 283 20.60 26.58 -12.60
CA MET A 283 22.06 26.42 -12.46
C MET A 283 22.82 27.46 -13.28
N ARG A 284 22.36 27.80 -14.50
CA ARG A 284 22.94 28.87 -15.29
C ARG A 284 22.88 30.20 -14.58
N LEU A 285 21.74 30.62 -14.05
CA LEU A 285 21.56 31.87 -13.31
C LEU A 285 22.41 31.91 -12.04
N LEU A 286 22.53 30.80 -11.30
CA LEU A 286 23.41 30.71 -10.13
C LEU A 286 24.88 30.90 -10.48
N ARG A 287 25.36 30.38 -11.62
CA ARG A 287 26.74 30.61 -12.09
C ARG A 287 27.00 32.06 -12.52
N GLU A 288 25.99 32.73 -13.02
CA GLU A 288 26.04 34.15 -13.40
C GLU A 288 25.90 35.09 -12.21
N ALA A 289 25.45 34.59 -11.05
CA ALA A 289 25.32 35.34 -9.79
C ALA A 289 26.68 35.60 -9.10
N LYS A 290 27.66 36.15 -9.83
CA LYS A 290 29.00 36.42 -9.29
C LYS A 290 28.91 37.50 -8.21
N ILE A 291 29.29 37.17 -6.98
CA ILE A 291 29.39 38.11 -5.86
C ILE A 291 30.88 38.35 -5.60
N ASN A 292 31.35 39.56 -5.86
CA ASN A 292 32.74 39.96 -5.63
C ASN A 292 32.83 40.77 -4.34
N GLU A 293 33.72 40.39 -3.41
CA GLU A 293 33.92 41.07 -2.13
C GLU A 293 34.60 42.43 -2.31
N PHE A 294 35.39 42.60 -3.39
CA PHE A 294 36.24 43.74 -3.62
C PHE A 294 35.79 44.66 -4.77
N ASP A 295 34.77 44.25 -5.52
CA ASP A 295 34.32 44.98 -6.68
C ASP A 295 32.81 45.24 -6.58
N ALA A 296 32.42 46.50 -6.67
CA ALA A 296 31.03 46.94 -6.61
C ALA A 296 30.29 46.67 -7.94
N GLU A 297 30.89 45.89 -8.86
CA GLU A 297 30.22 45.49 -10.11
C GLU A 297 29.02 44.59 -9.83
N LYS A 298 27.89 44.98 -10.39
CA LYS A 298 26.67 44.18 -10.36
C LYS A 298 26.84 42.88 -11.15
N SER A 299 26.38 41.80 -10.59
CA SER A 299 26.30 40.52 -11.32
C SER A 299 25.22 40.55 -12.40
N THR A 300 25.32 39.66 -13.38
CA THR A 300 24.24 39.49 -14.38
C THR A 300 22.87 39.26 -13.72
N LEU A 301 22.83 38.52 -12.61
CA LEU A 301 21.61 38.29 -11.85
C LEU A 301 21.06 39.61 -11.25
N ASP A 302 21.92 40.53 -10.78
CA ASP A 302 21.48 41.84 -10.28
C ASP A 302 20.79 42.65 -11.38
N TYR A 303 21.34 42.68 -12.60
CA TYR A 303 20.69 43.35 -13.73
C TYR A 303 19.34 42.77 -14.09
N ILE A 304 19.23 41.44 -14.13
CA ILE A 304 17.95 40.73 -14.40
C ILE A 304 16.90 41.16 -13.36
N PHE A 305 17.24 41.14 -12.07
CA PHE A 305 16.27 41.51 -11.03
C PHE A 305 15.98 43.03 -11.00
N GLU A 306 16.87 43.91 -11.48
CA GLU A 306 16.58 45.33 -11.68
C GLU A 306 15.58 45.55 -12.81
N GLU A 307 15.72 44.80 -13.92
CA GLU A 307 14.73 44.85 -15.02
C GLU A 307 13.36 44.34 -14.56
N VAL A 308 13.33 43.21 -13.85
CA VAL A 308 12.08 42.67 -13.28
C VAL A 308 11.47 43.66 -12.29
N LYS A 309 12.26 44.29 -11.45
CA LYS A 309 11.81 45.31 -10.48
C LYS A 309 11.22 46.54 -11.17
N ALA A 310 11.73 46.91 -12.36
CA ALA A 310 11.17 48.01 -13.13
C ALA A 310 9.78 47.64 -13.70
N LEU A 311 9.51 46.37 -13.99
CA LEU A 311 8.24 45.85 -14.50
C LEU A 311 7.24 45.57 -13.37
N ASP A 312 7.68 44.91 -12.31
CA ASP A 312 6.86 44.50 -11.16
C ASP A 312 7.62 44.73 -9.83
N PRO A 313 7.60 46.00 -9.28
CA PRO A 313 8.34 46.37 -8.07
C PRO A 313 7.93 45.55 -6.83
N GLU A 314 6.69 45.07 -6.76
CA GLU A 314 6.14 44.31 -5.65
C GLU A 314 6.12 42.80 -5.90
N GLY A 315 6.73 42.38 -7.00
CA GLY A 315 6.76 40.97 -7.43
C GLY A 315 7.41 40.06 -6.39
N PHE A 316 6.87 38.85 -6.26
CA PHE A 316 7.32 37.87 -5.27
C PHE A 316 8.83 37.52 -5.47
N ALA A 317 9.25 37.36 -6.71
CA ALA A 317 10.64 37.09 -7.06
C ALA A 317 11.57 38.23 -6.60
N VAL A 318 11.17 39.50 -6.87
CA VAL A 318 11.94 40.71 -6.49
C VAL A 318 12.09 40.82 -4.98
N LYS A 319 10.98 40.64 -4.23
CA LYS A 319 11.00 40.69 -2.76
C LYS A 319 12.00 39.72 -2.15
N ASN A 320 11.97 38.47 -2.59
CA ASN A 320 12.86 37.43 -2.08
C ASN A 320 14.32 37.70 -2.47
N TYR A 321 14.57 38.25 -3.67
CA TYR A 321 15.93 38.66 -4.08
C TYR A 321 16.46 39.82 -3.27
N GLU A 322 15.66 40.85 -3.07
CA GLU A 322 16.06 42.02 -2.25
C GLU A 322 16.33 41.62 -0.80
N GLU A 323 15.50 40.76 -0.23
CA GLU A 323 15.71 40.20 1.10
C GLU A 323 17.02 39.42 1.19
N PHE A 324 17.31 38.57 0.21
CA PHE A 324 18.60 37.88 0.10
C PHE A 324 19.75 38.85 0.04
N LYS A 325 19.67 39.95 -0.76
CA LYS A 325 20.73 40.94 -0.94
C LYS A 325 20.99 41.82 0.29
N THR A 326 20.17 41.78 1.34
CA THR A 326 20.43 42.51 2.60
C THR A 326 21.66 41.99 3.35
N GLY A 327 22.12 40.77 3.03
CA GLY A 327 23.29 40.14 3.64
C GLY A 327 24.61 40.81 3.24
N ALA A 328 25.65 40.67 4.08
CA ALA A 328 27.00 41.11 3.72
C ALA A 328 27.55 40.29 2.55
N ALA A 329 28.31 40.91 1.63
CA ALA A 329 28.83 40.27 0.41
C ALA A 329 29.53 38.92 0.66
N LYS A 330 30.36 38.81 1.69
CA LYS A 330 31.00 37.54 2.07
C LYS A 330 30.02 36.45 2.49
N THR A 331 28.94 36.81 3.20
CA THR A 331 27.88 35.89 3.59
C THR A 331 27.10 35.44 2.37
N LEU A 332 26.73 36.35 1.48
CA LEU A 332 26.02 36.05 0.23
C LEU A 332 26.85 35.11 -0.67
N GLN A 333 28.17 35.33 -0.76
CA GLN A 333 29.06 34.43 -1.49
C GLN A 333 29.06 33.01 -0.90
N SER A 334 29.09 32.88 0.42
CA SER A 334 29.04 31.59 1.10
C SER A 334 27.71 30.90 0.87
N ILE A 335 26.59 31.63 0.90
CA ILE A 335 25.25 31.08 0.59
C ILE A 335 25.18 30.61 -0.86
N LEU A 336 25.68 31.40 -1.82
CA LEU A 336 25.72 31.05 -3.22
C LEU A 336 26.48 29.72 -3.46
N ILE A 337 27.68 29.61 -2.85
CA ILE A 337 28.48 28.39 -2.94
C ILE A 337 27.70 27.20 -2.34
N SER A 338 27.06 27.39 -1.19
CA SER A 338 26.27 26.34 -0.54
C SER A 338 25.12 25.84 -1.44
N VAL A 339 24.38 26.78 -2.06
CA VAL A 339 23.29 26.43 -3.01
C VAL A 339 23.84 25.71 -4.23
N MET A 340 24.97 26.16 -4.81
CA MET A 340 25.59 25.49 -5.96
C MET A 340 26.05 24.06 -5.62
N VAL A 341 26.61 23.84 -4.44
CA VAL A 341 27.00 22.50 -3.97
C VAL A 341 25.77 21.61 -3.80
N ARG A 342 24.70 22.16 -3.21
CA ARG A 342 23.43 21.47 -3.01
C ARG A 342 22.78 21.00 -4.31
N LEU A 343 22.83 21.84 -5.34
CA LEU A 343 22.23 21.59 -6.64
C LEU A 343 23.20 20.90 -7.63
N LYS A 344 24.38 20.49 -7.17
CA LYS A 344 25.41 19.88 -8.04
C LYS A 344 24.91 18.68 -8.84
N ALA A 345 23.93 17.97 -8.33
CA ALA A 345 23.30 16.84 -9.04
C ALA A 345 22.70 17.25 -10.39
N PHE A 346 22.16 18.48 -10.52
CA PHE A 346 21.58 19.00 -11.76
C PHE A 346 22.61 19.41 -12.83
N ASP A 347 23.91 19.36 -12.51
CA ASP A 347 24.98 19.52 -13.48
C ASP A 347 25.34 18.22 -14.23
N LEU A 348 24.74 17.10 -13.83
CA LEU A 348 24.95 15.83 -14.51
C LEU A 348 24.03 15.74 -15.73
N GLU A 349 24.57 15.37 -16.88
CA GLU A 349 23.85 15.27 -18.15
C GLU A 349 22.61 14.40 -18.04
N ASP A 350 22.68 13.29 -17.32
CA ASP A 350 21.52 12.39 -17.12
C ASP A 350 20.40 13.06 -16.34
N VAL A 351 20.73 13.84 -15.29
CA VAL A 351 19.76 14.56 -14.47
C VAL A 351 19.20 15.79 -15.21
N GLU A 352 20.05 16.50 -15.94
CA GLU A 352 19.65 17.59 -16.82
C GLU A 352 18.62 17.10 -17.83
N ASN A 353 18.95 16.06 -18.60
CA ASN A 353 18.04 15.44 -19.59
C ASN A 353 16.73 14.95 -18.96
N LEU A 354 16.77 14.37 -17.73
CA LEU A 354 15.60 13.89 -17.04
C LEU A 354 14.65 15.03 -16.64
N THR A 355 15.21 16.22 -16.30
CA THR A 355 14.45 17.31 -15.68
C THR A 355 14.17 18.51 -16.57
N ASP A 356 14.65 18.50 -17.82
CA ASP A 356 14.43 19.60 -18.78
C ASP A 356 13.04 19.62 -19.37
N THR A 357 12.48 18.44 -19.63
CA THR A 357 11.13 18.28 -20.19
C THR A 357 10.27 17.40 -19.27
N ASP A 358 8.97 17.37 -19.53
CA ASP A 358 8.03 16.55 -18.75
C ASP A 358 7.14 15.71 -19.69
N ASP A 359 7.11 14.40 -19.46
CA ASP A 359 6.20 13.46 -20.11
C ASP A 359 5.59 12.45 -19.11
N ILE A 360 5.85 12.63 -17.79
CA ILE A 360 5.16 11.87 -16.75
C ILE A 360 3.70 12.30 -16.63
N ASP A 361 3.41 13.59 -16.69
CA ASP A 361 2.10 14.17 -16.56
C ASP A 361 1.38 13.75 -15.26
N LEU A 362 1.89 14.26 -14.12
CA LEU A 362 1.31 13.99 -12.79
C LEU A 362 -0.15 14.47 -12.67
N ASP A 363 -0.55 15.44 -13.47
CA ASP A 363 -1.92 15.99 -13.48
C ASP A 363 -2.95 14.96 -13.94
N MET A 364 -2.53 13.99 -14.77
CA MET A 364 -3.41 12.93 -15.27
C MET A 364 -3.42 11.68 -14.36
N VAL A 365 -2.50 11.58 -13.41
CA VAL A 365 -2.48 10.46 -12.45
C VAL A 365 -3.70 10.53 -11.53
N GLY A 366 -4.60 9.55 -11.61
CA GLY A 366 -5.89 9.58 -10.89
C GLY A 366 -7.05 10.17 -11.70
N ASN A 367 -6.79 10.85 -12.81
CA ASN A 367 -7.80 11.26 -13.78
C ASN A 367 -8.01 10.21 -14.88
N GLU A 368 -7.01 9.37 -15.10
CA GLU A 368 -7.04 8.23 -16.01
C GLU A 368 -6.46 6.99 -15.31
N LYS A 369 -6.69 5.80 -15.89
CA LYS A 369 -6.05 4.56 -15.41
C LYS A 369 -4.56 4.58 -15.72
N THR A 370 -3.76 4.96 -14.73
CA THR A 370 -2.30 5.10 -14.84
C THR A 370 -1.60 4.13 -13.90
N ALA A 371 -0.48 3.57 -14.34
CA ALA A 371 0.45 2.83 -13.51
C ALA A 371 1.83 3.49 -13.63
N LEU A 372 2.17 4.33 -12.65
CA LEU A 372 3.45 5.03 -12.56
C LEU A 372 4.40 4.24 -11.66
N PHE A 373 5.52 3.81 -12.23
CA PHE A 373 6.59 3.12 -11.51
C PHE A 373 7.75 4.09 -11.24
N VAL A 374 8.15 4.22 -9.98
CA VAL A 374 9.27 5.06 -9.55
C VAL A 374 10.41 4.14 -9.17
N ILE A 375 11.36 3.99 -10.09
CA ILE A 375 12.52 3.08 -9.91
C ILE A 375 13.60 3.84 -9.15
N LEU A 376 13.96 3.32 -7.98
CA LEU A 376 15.02 3.84 -7.14
C LEU A 376 16.28 2.97 -7.27
N PRO A 377 17.49 3.58 -7.20
CA PRO A 377 18.71 2.80 -7.10
C PRO A 377 18.74 1.99 -5.79
N THR A 378 19.35 0.82 -5.84
CA THR A 378 19.50 -0.03 -4.65
C THR A 378 20.41 0.66 -3.62
N GLY A 379 19.91 0.90 -2.44
CA GLY A 379 20.58 1.65 -1.36
C GLY A 379 20.29 3.15 -1.40
N GLU A 380 21.05 3.94 -0.62
CA GLU A 380 20.91 5.40 -0.60
C GLU A 380 21.50 5.99 -1.89
N GLY A 381 20.63 6.49 -2.75
CA GLY A 381 21.02 7.18 -3.98
C GLY A 381 21.05 8.69 -3.83
N PRO A 382 22.07 9.38 -4.39
CA PRO A 382 22.17 10.84 -4.34
C PRO A 382 21.01 11.56 -5.06
N PHE A 383 20.21 10.83 -5.83
CA PHE A 383 19.09 11.36 -6.64
C PHE A 383 17.71 11.08 -6.06
N ASN A 384 17.61 10.41 -4.88
CA ASN A 384 16.33 10.06 -4.28
C ASN A 384 15.50 11.29 -3.89
N PHE A 385 16.12 12.46 -3.74
CA PHE A 385 15.40 13.73 -3.54
C PHE A 385 14.44 14.06 -4.70
N LEU A 386 14.75 13.64 -5.95
CA LEU A 386 13.85 13.82 -7.10
C LEU A 386 12.56 13.01 -6.91
N ALA A 387 12.64 11.79 -6.38
CA ALA A 387 11.45 11.00 -6.04
C ALA A 387 10.61 11.71 -4.96
N SER A 388 11.26 12.21 -3.91
CA SER A 388 10.56 12.97 -2.86
C SER A 388 9.86 14.22 -3.39
N MET A 389 10.51 14.96 -4.30
CA MET A 389 9.92 16.11 -4.99
C MET A 389 8.70 15.68 -5.82
N MET A 390 8.83 14.65 -6.63
CA MET A 390 7.74 14.11 -7.45
C MET A 390 6.55 13.67 -6.59
N TYR A 391 6.78 12.91 -5.51
CA TYR A 391 5.69 12.53 -4.60
C TYR A 391 5.04 13.73 -3.91
N SER A 392 5.84 14.73 -3.50
CA SER A 392 5.30 15.97 -2.90
C SER A 392 4.39 16.72 -3.88
N GLN A 393 4.81 16.84 -5.14
CA GLN A 393 4.03 17.49 -6.20
C GLN A 393 2.82 16.65 -6.60
N LEU A 394 2.94 15.32 -6.70
CA LEU A 394 1.81 14.44 -6.98
C LEU A 394 0.67 14.63 -5.96
N PHE A 395 0.98 14.62 -4.66
CA PHE A 395 -0.04 14.89 -3.63
C PHE A 395 -0.65 16.28 -3.78
N HIS A 396 0.18 17.27 -4.05
CA HIS A 396 -0.30 18.65 -4.19
C HIS A 396 -1.24 18.79 -5.40
N ARG A 397 -0.84 18.25 -6.55
CA ARG A 397 -1.65 18.27 -7.78
C ARG A 397 -2.96 17.46 -7.64
N ALA A 398 -2.89 16.30 -6.99
CA ALA A 398 -4.07 15.49 -6.74
C ALA A 398 -5.08 16.20 -5.80
N TYR A 399 -4.59 16.92 -4.78
CA TYR A 399 -5.45 17.70 -3.89
C TYR A 399 -6.02 18.92 -4.59
N ASP A 400 -5.20 19.66 -5.32
CA ASP A 400 -5.62 20.82 -6.10
C ASP A 400 -6.69 20.44 -7.11
N TYR A 401 -6.50 19.36 -7.86
CA TYR A 401 -7.51 18.82 -8.74
C TYR A 401 -8.82 18.53 -7.98
N ALA A 402 -8.75 17.79 -6.89
CA ALA A 402 -9.92 17.39 -6.13
C ALA A 402 -10.68 18.58 -5.54
N GLU A 403 -9.98 19.62 -5.10
CA GLU A 403 -10.56 20.80 -4.45
C GLU A 403 -11.07 21.86 -5.46
N ASN A 404 -10.38 22.05 -6.57
CA ASN A 404 -10.63 23.15 -7.48
C ASN A 404 -11.20 22.73 -8.85
N THR A 405 -10.85 21.54 -9.34
CA THR A 405 -11.13 21.10 -10.71
C THR A 405 -12.16 19.97 -10.77
N ALA A 406 -12.20 19.08 -9.78
CA ALA A 406 -13.03 17.87 -9.81
C ALA A 406 -14.52 18.17 -9.94
N GLU A 407 -15.00 19.23 -9.28
CA GLU A 407 -16.42 19.59 -9.29
C GLU A 407 -16.92 19.90 -10.70
N PHE A 408 -16.10 20.55 -11.52
CA PHE A 408 -16.46 21.03 -12.85
C PHE A 408 -16.13 20.04 -13.96
N SER A 409 -15.28 19.05 -13.68
CA SER A 409 -14.83 18.07 -14.67
C SER A 409 -15.96 17.15 -15.17
N GLN A 410 -15.89 16.78 -16.46
CA GLN A 410 -16.84 15.87 -17.10
C GLN A 410 -16.20 14.51 -17.32
N LEU A 411 -16.93 13.46 -17.03
CA LEU A 411 -16.46 12.07 -17.11
C LEU A 411 -17.21 11.33 -18.21
N VAL A 412 -16.50 10.70 -19.12
CA VAL A 412 -17.07 9.70 -20.03
C VAL A 412 -16.95 8.35 -19.36
N MET A 413 -18.10 7.73 -19.13
CA MET A 413 -18.22 6.42 -18.49
C MET A 413 -18.65 5.38 -19.53
N ASP A 414 -18.19 4.15 -19.40
CA ASP A 414 -18.69 3.02 -20.21
C ASP A 414 -20.00 2.45 -19.64
N GLY A 415 -20.65 1.54 -20.36
CA GLY A 415 -21.89 0.90 -19.93
C GLY A 415 -21.78 0.08 -18.64
N GLY A 416 -20.58 -0.22 -18.18
CA GLY A 416 -20.28 -0.86 -16.89
C GLY A 416 -19.98 0.13 -15.76
N GLY A 417 -20.08 1.44 -16.02
CA GLY A 417 -19.79 2.50 -15.04
C GLY A 417 -18.28 2.69 -14.76
N GLN A 418 -17.41 2.21 -15.66
CA GLN A 418 -15.99 2.48 -15.56
C GLN A 418 -15.59 3.75 -16.32
N LEU A 419 -14.66 4.51 -15.77
CA LEU A 419 -14.15 5.70 -16.44
C LEU A 419 -13.40 5.34 -17.71
N VAL A 420 -13.77 6.02 -18.80
CA VAL A 420 -13.10 5.97 -20.11
C VAL A 420 -12.13 7.14 -20.24
N ARG A 421 -12.64 8.38 -19.99
CA ARG A 421 -11.86 9.62 -20.09
C ARG A 421 -12.40 10.69 -19.14
N CYS A 422 -11.51 11.52 -18.63
CA CYS A 422 -11.83 12.71 -17.85
C CYS A 422 -11.52 13.97 -18.68
N PHE A 423 -12.50 14.86 -18.80
CA PHE A 423 -12.36 16.18 -19.38
C PHE A 423 -12.33 17.20 -18.23
N ARG A 424 -11.14 17.73 -17.96
CA ARG A 424 -10.91 18.66 -16.85
C ARG A 424 -11.50 20.03 -17.15
N ALA A 425 -12.11 20.66 -16.16
CA ALA A 425 -12.55 22.04 -16.17
C ALA A 425 -12.27 22.68 -14.81
N GLU A 426 -11.90 23.94 -14.80
CA GLU A 426 -11.62 24.71 -13.60
C GLU A 426 -12.77 25.63 -13.20
N THR A 427 -13.66 25.92 -14.14
CA THR A 427 -14.81 26.81 -13.95
C THR A 427 -16.11 26.19 -14.48
N GLU A 428 -17.26 26.76 -14.07
CA GLU A 428 -18.57 26.33 -14.54
C GLU A 428 -18.76 26.59 -16.01
N GLU A 429 -18.17 27.67 -16.57
CA GLU A 429 -18.22 27.99 -18.00
C GLU A 429 -17.48 26.93 -18.82
N GLU A 430 -16.25 26.61 -18.43
CA GLU A 430 -15.44 25.53 -19.03
C GLU A 430 -16.16 24.18 -18.92
N SER A 431 -16.83 23.91 -17.80
CA SER A 431 -17.60 22.67 -17.60
C SER A 431 -18.62 22.44 -18.70
N GLY A 432 -19.27 23.51 -19.15
CA GLY A 432 -20.21 23.46 -20.26
C GLY A 432 -19.56 23.13 -21.61
N GLU A 433 -18.35 23.65 -21.86
CA GLU A 433 -17.58 23.35 -23.07
C GLU A 433 -17.05 21.91 -23.03
N ARG A 434 -16.47 21.50 -21.91
CA ARG A 434 -15.96 20.13 -21.70
C ARG A 434 -17.05 19.07 -21.79
N LYS A 435 -18.29 19.41 -21.41
CA LYS A 435 -19.43 18.52 -21.59
C LYS A 435 -19.70 18.27 -23.08
N LYS A 436 -19.68 19.31 -23.92
CA LYS A 436 -19.85 19.17 -25.37
C LYS A 436 -18.71 18.36 -26.00
N GLU A 437 -17.47 18.60 -25.56
CA GLU A 437 -16.31 17.82 -26.00
C GLU A 437 -16.46 16.34 -25.63
N ALA A 438 -16.87 16.05 -24.37
CA ALA A 438 -17.11 14.70 -23.91
C ALA A 438 -18.25 13.99 -24.68
N GLU A 439 -19.33 14.70 -24.99
CA GLU A 439 -20.44 14.19 -25.80
C GLU A 439 -19.98 13.92 -27.25
N THR A 440 -19.19 14.82 -27.84
CA THR A 440 -18.61 14.69 -29.19
C THR A 440 -17.65 13.50 -29.23
N PHE A 441 -16.76 13.36 -28.21
CA PHE A 441 -15.88 12.21 -28.08
C PHE A 441 -16.66 10.89 -28.06
N LEU A 442 -17.76 10.83 -27.30
CA LEU A 442 -18.60 9.63 -27.21
C LEU A 442 -19.32 9.33 -28.55
N GLU A 443 -19.75 10.34 -29.28
CA GLU A 443 -20.32 10.17 -30.62
C GLU A 443 -19.30 9.66 -31.64
N ASN A 444 -18.09 10.23 -31.63
CA ASN A 444 -16.98 9.78 -32.48
C ASN A 444 -16.52 8.36 -32.10
N ALA A 445 -16.50 8.02 -30.83
CA ALA A 445 -16.17 6.67 -30.35
C ALA A 445 -17.11 5.60 -30.94
N ARG A 446 -18.37 5.92 -31.23
CA ARG A 446 -19.33 5.01 -31.89
C ARG A 446 -18.92 4.60 -33.30
N ARG A 447 -18.08 5.41 -33.96
CA ARG A 447 -17.56 5.17 -35.32
C ARG A 447 -16.13 4.66 -35.31
N ALA A 448 -15.50 4.51 -34.11
CA ALA A 448 -14.11 4.11 -33.96
C ALA A 448 -13.87 2.72 -34.55
N VAL A 449 -12.73 2.57 -35.19
CA VAL A 449 -12.25 1.30 -35.75
C VAL A 449 -11.15 0.69 -34.88
N ILE A 450 -11.07 -0.64 -34.87
CA ILE A 450 -10.01 -1.34 -34.11
C ILE A 450 -8.86 -1.68 -35.07
N ARG A 451 -7.69 -1.12 -34.83
CA ARG A 451 -6.44 -1.42 -35.53
C ARG A 451 -5.43 -2.10 -34.61
N HIS A 452 -4.45 -2.77 -35.16
CA HIS A 452 -3.26 -3.23 -34.47
C HIS A 452 -2.18 -2.19 -34.64
N ASN A 453 -1.63 -1.72 -33.54
CA ASN A 453 -0.52 -0.78 -33.58
C ASN A 453 0.79 -1.57 -33.42
N GLU A 454 1.67 -1.48 -34.41
CA GLU A 454 2.92 -2.24 -34.44
C GLU A 454 3.93 -1.73 -33.42
N THR A 455 3.99 -0.41 -33.19
CA THR A 455 4.88 0.21 -32.20
C THR A 455 4.58 -0.22 -30.78
N THR A 456 3.29 -0.24 -30.40
CA THR A 456 2.86 -0.62 -29.05
C THR A 456 2.64 -2.11 -28.89
N GLY A 457 2.34 -2.81 -30.01
CA GLY A 457 1.90 -4.21 -30.02
C GLY A 457 0.50 -4.40 -29.44
N LEU A 458 -0.33 -3.35 -29.38
CA LEU A 458 -1.66 -3.35 -28.81
C LEU A 458 -2.74 -3.22 -29.89
N TYR A 459 -3.96 -3.59 -29.53
CA TYR A 459 -5.16 -3.33 -30.33
C TYR A 459 -5.83 -2.06 -29.82
N GLU A 460 -5.96 -1.08 -30.67
CA GLU A 460 -6.45 0.25 -30.39
C GLU A 460 -7.78 0.51 -31.09
N ALA A 461 -8.70 1.13 -30.39
CA ALA A 461 -9.90 1.71 -30.99
C ALA A 461 -9.64 3.21 -31.23
N VAL A 462 -9.69 3.63 -32.48
CA VAL A 462 -9.33 4.99 -32.90
C VAL A 462 -10.48 5.56 -33.71
N THR A 463 -10.83 6.82 -33.48
CA THR A 463 -11.85 7.56 -34.23
C THR A 463 -11.37 7.85 -35.65
N GLU A 464 -12.26 8.34 -36.49
CA GLU A 464 -11.95 8.78 -37.87
C GLU A 464 -10.90 9.92 -37.88
N ASP A 465 -10.89 10.75 -36.85
CA ASP A 465 -9.94 11.86 -36.67
C ASP A 465 -8.63 11.45 -36.03
N GLY A 466 -8.44 10.14 -35.80
CA GLY A 466 -7.19 9.57 -35.23
C GLY A 466 -7.15 9.60 -33.69
N GLU A 467 -8.20 10.03 -33.00
CA GLU A 467 -8.24 10.10 -31.54
C GLU A 467 -8.34 8.69 -30.92
N LEU A 468 -7.52 8.42 -29.91
CA LEU A 468 -7.50 7.13 -29.21
C LEU A 468 -8.66 7.03 -28.22
N VAL A 469 -9.57 6.09 -28.42
CA VAL A 469 -10.70 5.81 -27.54
C VAL A 469 -10.33 4.82 -26.42
N CYS A 470 -9.74 3.70 -26.79
CA CYS A 470 -9.26 2.70 -25.84
C CYS A 470 -8.22 1.77 -26.49
N PHE A 471 -7.43 1.10 -25.68
CA PHE A 471 -6.47 0.10 -26.16
C PHE A 471 -6.44 -1.14 -25.26
N ARG A 472 -6.14 -2.32 -25.82
CA ARG A 472 -6.06 -3.60 -25.10
C ARG A 472 -5.04 -4.54 -25.74
N GLY A 473 -4.57 -5.51 -25.00
CA GLY A 473 -3.61 -6.50 -25.47
C GLY A 473 -4.15 -7.53 -26.49
N THR A 474 -5.47 -7.59 -26.71
CA THR A 474 -6.07 -8.48 -27.71
C THR A 474 -7.23 -7.81 -28.42
N LYS A 475 -7.43 -8.16 -29.73
CA LYS A 475 -8.53 -7.63 -30.54
C LYS A 475 -9.92 -7.89 -29.90
N LYS A 476 -10.09 -9.06 -29.25
CA LYS A 476 -11.34 -9.40 -28.55
C LYS A 476 -11.58 -8.49 -27.35
N ALA A 477 -10.55 -8.20 -26.56
CA ALA A 477 -10.66 -7.30 -25.41
C ALA A 477 -10.90 -5.86 -25.83
N ALA A 478 -10.22 -5.38 -26.89
CA ALA A 478 -10.46 -4.05 -27.45
C ALA A 478 -11.88 -3.91 -27.97
N ARG A 479 -12.39 -4.91 -28.69
CA ARG A 479 -13.79 -4.93 -29.19
C ARG A 479 -14.80 -4.93 -28.05
N LYS A 480 -14.54 -5.68 -26.96
CA LYS A 480 -15.42 -5.69 -25.79
C LYS A 480 -15.41 -4.33 -25.09
N ALA A 481 -14.24 -3.71 -24.92
CA ALA A 481 -14.11 -2.40 -24.29
C ALA A 481 -14.81 -1.32 -25.14
N LEU A 482 -14.57 -1.29 -26.46
CA LEU A 482 -15.24 -0.38 -27.37
C LEU A 482 -16.77 -0.59 -27.34
N GLY A 483 -17.26 -1.82 -27.40
CA GLY A 483 -18.68 -2.15 -27.31
C GLY A 483 -19.33 -1.64 -26.01
N SER A 484 -18.65 -1.76 -24.87
CA SER A 484 -19.15 -1.21 -23.60
C SER A 484 -19.29 0.33 -23.64
N ILE A 485 -18.39 1.02 -24.38
CA ILE A 485 -18.41 2.46 -24.54
C ILE A 485 -19.55 2.86 -25.54
N THR A 486 -19.65 2.16 -26.68
CA THR A 486 -20.61 2.54 -27.76
C THR A 486 -22.05 2.21 -27.41
N ASP A 487 -22.31 1.08 -26.75
CA ASP A 487 -23.64 0.56 -26.48
C ASP A 487 -24.27 1.13 -25.21
N GLY A 488 -23.48 1.52 -24.24
CA GLY A 488 -23.99 1.97 -22.94
C GLY A 488 -23.22 3.14 -22.31
N GLY A 489 -22.29 3.74 -23.06
CA GLY A 489 -21.49 4.86 -22.55
C GLY A 489 -22.29 6.15 -22.40
N TYR A 490 -21.96 6.93 -21.39
CA TYR A 490 -22.62 8.19 -21.06
C TYR A 490 -21.64 9.22 -20.49
N VAL A 491 -22.03 10.48 -20.53
CA VAL A 491 -21.32 11.60 -19.92
C VAL A 491 -21.92 11.88 -18.55
N LEU A 492 -21.07 12.07 -17.56
CA LEU A 492 -21.45 12.35 -16.17
C LEU A 492 -20.59 13.49 -15.63
N ALA A 493 -21.19 14.50 -15.00
CA ALA A 493 -20.41 15.48 -14.24
C ALA A 493 -19.81 14.82 -12.99
N ASN A 494 -18.53 15.10 -12.70
CA ASN A 494 -17.85 14.43 -11.58
C ASN A 494 -18.53 14.73 -10.22
N ARG A 495 -19.14 15.91 -10.05
CA ARG A 495 -19.96 16.27 -8.87
C ARG A 495 -21.16 15.34 -8.64
N GLU A 496 -21.72 14.77 -9.70
CA GLU A 496 -22.88 13.87 -9.61
C GLU A 496 -22.48 12.48 -9.10
N ARG A 497 -21.18 12.12 -9.22
CA ARG A 497 -20.64 10.89 -8.69
C ARG A 497 -20.54 10.91 -7.16
N SER A 498 -20.41 12.08 -6.57
CA SER A 498 -20.38 12.26 -5.12
C SER A 498 -21.01 13.60 -4.73
N ASN A 499 -21.72 13.60 -3.60
CA ASN A 499 -22.42 14.79 -3.09
C ASN A 499 -21.48 15.97 -2.76
N ASP A 500 -20.18 15.74 -2.65
CA ASP A 500 -19.19 16.75 -2.26
C ASP A 500 -18.17 17.10 -3.35
N GLY A 501 -18.22 16.45 -4.53
CA GLY A 501 -17.35 16.77 -5.69
C GLY A 501 -15.84 16.60 -5.45
N LEU A 502 -15.42 16.48 -4.21
CA LEU A 502 -14.03 16.54 -3.75
C LEU A 502 -13.31 15.20 -3.90
N ARG A 503 -13.15 14.65 -5.12
CA ARG A 503 -12.43 13.40 -5.32
C ARG A 503 -11.91 13.19 -6.73
N LEU A 504 -10.86 12.40 -6.81
CA LEU A 504 -10.32 11.93 -8.08
C LEU A 504 -11.33 11.02 -8.79
N PRO A 505 -11.40 11.06 -10.14
CA PRO A 505 -12.25 10.18 -10.94
C PRO A 505 -11.90 8.70 -10.79
N VAL A 506 -10.60 8.39 -10.68
CA VAL A 506 -10.07 7.05 -10.42
C VAL A 506 -9.37 7.04 -9.07
N HIS A 507 -9.66 6.05 -8.24
CA HIS A 507 -8.92 5.89 -6.98
C HIS A 507 -7.43 5.79 -7.24
N LEU A 508 -6.62 6.55 -6.50
CA LEU A 508 -5.17 6.58 -6.60
C LEU A 508 -4.54 5.84 -5.43
N ARG A 509 -3.85 4.75 -5.71
CA ARG A 509 -3.16 3.96 -4.70
C ARG A 509 -1.65 4.07 -4.82
N LEU A 510 -1.03 4.56 -3.76
CA LEU A 510 0.41 4.62 -3.65
C LEU A 510 0.91 3.37 -2.90
N LEU A 511 1.77 2.59 -3.55
CA LEU A 511 2.46 1.45 -2.95
C LEU A 511 3.93 1.83 -2.79
N LEU A 512 4.29 2.34 -1.62
CA LEU A 512 5.60 2.91 -1.33
C LEU A 512 6.54 1.80 -0.81
N ASP A 513 7.01 0.93 -1.72
CA ASP A 513 7.95 -0.14 -1.35
C ASP A 513 9.32 0.45 -1.04
N GLU A 514 9.97 -0.06 -0.01
CA GLU A 514 11.19 0.52 0.55
C GLU A 514 11.07 2.03 0.83
N PHE A 515 9.99 2.44 1.48
CA PHE A 515 9.64 3.84 1.76
C PHE A 515 10.80 4.67 2.30
N ALA A 516 11.69 4.07 3.09
CA ALA A 516 12.86 4.74 3.64
C ALA A 516 13.81 5.31 2.57
N ASN A 517 13.80 4.76 1.35
CA ASN A 517 14.68 5.18 0.27
C ASN A 517 14.11 6.34 -0.57
N ILE A 518 12.83 6.70 -0.40
CA ILE A 518 12.19 7.79 -1.16
C ILE A 518 12.73 9.17 -0.76
N GLY A 519 13.23 9.30 0.48
CA GLY A 519 13.50 10.60 1.10
C GLY A 519 12.28 11.13 1.88
N LYS A 520 12.45 12.25 2.55
CA LYS A 520 11.40 12.83 3.40
C LYS A 520 10.41 13.64 2.56
N ILE A 521 9.15 13.18 2.51
CA ILE A 521 8.05 13.96 1.93
C ILE A 521 7.58 14.97 3.00
N PRO A 522 7.66 16.29 2.74
CA PRO A 522 7.22 17.29 3.71
C PRO A 522 5.75 17.13 4.11
N GLU A 523 5.47 17.27 5.41
CA GLU A 523 4.11 17.17 5.98
C GLU A 523 3.34 15.89 5.59
N PHE A 524 4.07 14.79 5.37
CA PHE A 524 3.48 13.53 4.89
C PHE A 524 2.45 12.97 5.87
N GLU A 525 2.66 13.13 7.18
CA GLU A 525 1.72 12.75 8.24
C GLU A 525 0.36 13.45 8.07
N LYS A 526 0.35 14.73 7.72
CA LYS A 526 -0.87 15.50 7.46
C LYS A 526 -1.54 15.05 6.16
N LYS A 527 -0.73 14.78 5.12
CA LYS A 527 -1.24 14.27 3.84
C LYS A 527 -1.94 12.92 4.04
N VAL A 528 -1.27 11.96 4.68
CA VAL A 528 -1.84 10.61 4.93
C VAL A 528 -3.10 10.65 5.78
N ALA A 529 -3.25 11.62 6.67
CA ALA A 529 -4.46 11.82 7.46
C ALA A 529 -5.68 12.21 6.61
N THR A 530 -5.48 12.89 5.49
CA THR A 530 -6.55 13.49 4.67
C THR A 530 -6.83 12.78 3.35
N VAL A 531 -5.91 11.94 2.85
CA VAL A 531 -5.99 11.27 1.53
C VAL A 531 -7.31 10.56 1.24
N ARG A 532 -7.94 9.96 2.26
CA ARG A 532 -9.23 9.27 2.12
C ARG A 532 -10.32 10.17 1.52
N LYS A 533 -10.30 11.46 1.86
CA LYS A 533 -11.27 12.44 1.36
C LYS A 533 -11.22 12.58 -0.16
N TYR A 534 -10.04 12.38 -0.77
CA TYR A 534 -9.76 12.63 -2.17
C TYR A 534 -9.71 11.37 -3.05
N GLU A 535 -10.12 10.23 -2.56
CA GLU A 535 -9.97 8.92 -3.24
C GLU A 535 -8.50 8.52 -3.43
N ILE A 536 -7.67 8.78 -2.44
CA ILE A 536 -6.26 8.39 -2.41
C ILE A 536 -6.03 7.44 -1.25
N SER A 537 -5.20 6.43 -1.44
CA SER A 537 -4.73 5.54 -0.37
C SER A 537 -3.23 5.29 -0.46
N VAL A 538 -2.61 5.08 0.69
CA VAL A 538 -1.16 4.92 0.80
C VAL A 538 -0.85 3.63 1.55
N ALA A 539 -0.01 2.80 0.98
CA ALA A 539 0.64 1.69 1.66
C ALA A 539 2.11 2.05 1.92
N ILE A 540 2.44 2.25 3.17
CA ILE A 540 3.82 2.51 3.62
C ILE A 540 4.46 1.15 3.89
N ILE A 541 5.48 0.78 3.11
CA ILE A 541 6.12 -0.53 3.17
C ILE A 541 7.56 -0.37 3.65
N LEU A 542 7.89 -1.04 4.76
CA LEU A 542 9.13 -0.87 5.50
C LEU A 542 9.78 -2.21 5.83
N GLN A 543 11.09 -2.21 6.00
CA GLN A 543 11.81 -3.35 6.56
C GLN A 543 11.70 -3.38 8.08
N SER A 544 11.69 -2.21 8.73
CA SER A 544 11.54 -2.06 10.17
C SER A 544 10.88 -0.73 10.52
N LEU A 545 10.25 -0.68 11.70
CA LEU A 545 9.67 0.55 12.22
C LEU A 545 10.73 1.61 12.52
N SER A 546 11.94 1.19 12.86
CA SER A 546 13.07 2.08 13.11
C SER A 546 13.38 2.98 11.92
N GLN A 547 13.17 2.52 10.68
CA GLN A 547 13.31 3.34 9.48
C GLN A 547 12.34 4.54 9.50
N LEU A 548 11.08 4.28 9.85
CA LEU A 548 10.06 5.35 9.94
C LEU A 548 10.37 6.34 11.07
N GLN A 549 10.85 5.83 12.22
CA GLN A 549 11.24 6.66 13.35
C GLN A 549 12.42 7.58 13.02
N ASN A 550 13.41 7.10 12.29
CA ASN A 550 14.56 7.90 11.87
C ASN A 550 14.18 9.00 10.88
N MET A 551 13.23 8.72 9.97
CA MET A 551 12.80 9.70 8.95
C MET A 551 11.89 10.79 9.52
N TYR A 552 10.93 10.42 10.37
CA TYR A 552 9.86 11.31 10.83
C TYR A 552 9.91 11.61 12.34
N GLU A 553 10.96 11.18 13.03
CA GLU A 553 11.25 11.48 14.44
C GLU A 553 10.01 11.43 15.36
N LYS A 554 9.40 12.59 15.67
CA LYS A 554 8.22 12.69 16.54
C LYS A 554 6.91 12.33 15.84
N ASN A 555 6.85 12.47 14.51
CA ASN A 555 5.59 12.34 13.74
C ASN A 555 5.35 10.90 13.21
N TRP A 556 6.28 9.97 13.40
CA TRP A 556 6.14 8.60 12.94
C TRP A 556 4.91 7.88 13.52
N SER A 557 4.57 8.16 14.79
CA SER A 557 3.43 7.55 15.46
C SER A 557 2.10 8.02 14.88
N GLU A 558 2.04 9.27 14.40
CA GLU A 558 0.88 9.81 13.70
C GLU A 558 0.72 9.14 12.34
N LEU A 559 1.81 8.95 11.59
CA LEU A 559 1.81 8.21 10.32
C LEU A 559 1.29 6.78 10.50
N ALA A 560 1.84 6.05 11.48
CA ALA A 560 1.40 4.69 11.79
C ALA A 560 -0.08 4.67 12.24
N GLY A 561 -0.50 5.65 13.06
CA GLY A 561 -1.87 5.79 13.53
C GLY A 561 -2.89 6.15 12.44
N ASN A 562 -2.45 6.76 11.34
CA ASN A 562 -3.29 7.08 10.17
C ASN A 562 -3.44 5.90 9.19
N CYS A 563 -2.71 4.81 9.39
CA CYS A 563 -2.93 3.55 8.69
C CYS A 563 -4.03 2.74 9.39
N ASP A 564 -5.03 2.30 8.64
CA ASP A 564 -6.13 1.50 9.19
C ASP A 564 -5.70 0.07 9.51
N THR A 565 -4.88 -0.49 8.64
CA THR A 565 -4.43 -1.87 8.76
C THR A 565 -2.91 -1.93 8.80
N THR A 566 -2.39 -2.56 9.85
CA THR A 566 -0.97 -2.93 9.93
C THR A 566 -0.81 -4.39 9.53
N LEU A 567 0.05 -4.66 8.55
CA LEU A 567 0.43 -6.00 8.11
C LEU A 567 1.87 -6.27 8.52
N TYR A 568 2.09 -7.29 9.34
CA TYR A 568 3.40 -7.77 9.71
C TYR A 568 3.71 -9.10 9.02
N LEU A 569 4.76 -9.11 8.20
CA LEU A 569 5.15 -10.25 7.37
C LEU A 569 6.30 -11.09 7.97
N GLY A 570 6.75 -10.79 9.18
CA GLY A 570 7.87 -11.52 9.79
C GLY A 570 9.23 -11.10 9.24
N GLY A 571 10.14 -12.04 9.07
CA GLY A 571 11.49 -11.80 8.55
C GLY A 571 12.47 -11.22 9.57
N GLY A 572 12.37 -11.62 10.85
CA GLY A 572 13.37 -11.30 11.87
C GLY A 572 13.37 -9.84 12.32
N ALA A 573 12.22 -9.28 12.68
CA ALA A 573 12.08 -7.90 13.13
C ALA A 573 13.15 -7.45 14.14
N ASP A 574 13.56 -6.19 14.01
CA ASP A 574 14.36 -5.51 15.03
C ASP A 574 13.61 -5.39 16.37
N THR A 575 14.31 -5.08 17.44
CA THR A 575 13.73 -5.02 18.79
C THR A 575 12.61 -3.99 18.91
N VAL A 576 12.73 -2.86 18.20
CA VAL A 576 11.75 -1.78 18.23
C VAL A 576 10.46 -2.22 17.56
N THR A 577 10.55 -2.79 16.35
CA THR A 577 9.41 -3.33 15.61
C THR A 577 8.71 -4.44 16.37
N ALA A 578 9.48 -5.42 16.90
CA ALA A 578 8.90 -6.54 17.64
C ALA A 578 8.16 -6.08 18.90
N LYS A 579 8.70 -5.12 19.66
CA LYS A 579 8.03 -4.55 20.84
C LYS A 579 6.75 -3.83 20.45
N TRP A 580 6.79 -2.97 19.44
CA TRP A 580 5.66 -2.19 19.00
C TRP A 580 4.51 -3.08 18.49
N ILE A 581 4.80 -4.11 17.68
CA ILE A 581 3.79 -5.08 17.23
C ILE A 581 3.20 -5.83 18.43
N SER A 582 4.02 -6.28 19.39
CA SER A 582 3.55 -6.94 20.62
C SER A 582 2.61 -6.05 21.43
N GLU A 583 2.92 -4.75 21.55
CA GLU A 583 2.09 -3.76 22.23
C GLU A 583 0.75 -3.54 21.49
N LEU A 584 0.76 -3.48 20.16
CA LEU A 584 -0.46 -3.38 19.33
C LEU A 584 -1.36 -4.62 19.47
N LEU A 585 -0.79 -5.80 19.59
CA LEU A 585 -1.51 -7.05 19.80
C LEU A 585 -2.15 -7.08 21.18
N GLY A 586 -1.53 -6.41 22.18
CA GLY A 586 -2.02 -6.31 23.53
C GLY A 586 -1.77 -7.55 24.38
N LYS A 587 -2.46 -7.59 25.54
CA LYS A 587 -2.33 -8.66 26.53
C LYS A 587 -3.64 -9.42 26.68
N GLU A 588 -3.54 -10.72 26.84
CA GLU A 588 -4.63 -11.60 27.27
C GLU A 588 -4.49 -11.96 28.76
N THR A 589 -5.61 -12.19 29.42
CA THR A 589 -5.62 -12.68 30.78
C THR A 589 -5.39 -14.19 30.79
N ARG A 590 -4.26 -14.65 31.34
CA ARG A 590 -3.98 -16.08 31.57
C ARG A 590 -4.06 -16.42 33.05
N ILE A 591 -4.62 -17.58 33.35
CA ILE A 591 -4.62 -18.14 34.69
C ILE A 591 -3.30 -18.93 34.86
N VAL A 592 -2.45 -18.43 35.76
CA VAL A 592 -1.21 -19.08 36.13
C VAL A 592 -1.41 -19.81 37.45
N MET A 593 -1.19 -21.11 37.44
CA MET A 593 -1.25 -21.96 38.61
C MET A 593 0.14 -22.05 39.29
N ASN A 594 0.26 -21.43 40.45
CA ASN A 594 1.47 -21.54 41.28
C ASN A 594 1.28 -22.67 42.29
N VAL A 595 2.07 -23.70 42.19
CA VAL A 595 2.08 -24.82 43.15
C VAL A 595 3.32 -24.69 44.04
N SER A 596 3.09 -24.53 45.32
CA SER A 596 4.16 -24.47 46.33
C SER A 596 4.10 -25.74 47.20
N TYR A 597 5.20 -26.47 47.24
CA TYR A 597 5.37 -27.67 48.07
C TYR A 597 6.17 -27.31 49.33
N GLY A 598 5.55 -27.42 50.50
CA GLY A 598 6.20 -27.26 51.79
C GLY A 598 6.12 -28.55 52.62
N ARG A 599 6.92 -28.66 53.70
CA ARG A 599 7.02 -29.86 54.60
C ARG A 599 5.68 -30.22 55.29
N GLY A 600 4.61 -29.41 55.10
CA GLY A 600 3.30 -29.65 55.75
C GLY A 600 2.12 -29.73 54.76
N GLY A 601 2.37 -29.79 53.44
CA GLY A 601 1.31 -29.84 52.41
C GLY A 601 1.59 -28.95 51.22
N GLY A 602 0.99 -29.24 50.07
CA GLY A 602 1.06 -28.42 48.89
C GLY A 602 -0.04 -27.33 48.91
N SER A 603 0.31 -26.09 48.61
CA SER A 603 -0.65 -25.00 48.38
C SER A 603 -0.68 -24.69 46.91
N THR A 604 -1.88 -24.65 46.31
CA THR A 604 -2.09 -24.24 44.92
C THR A 604 -2.82 -22.89 44.94
N SER A 605 -2.20 -21.87 44.32
CA SER A 605 -2.84 -20.58 44.10
C SER A 605 -3.02 -20.33 42.61
N LEU A 606 -4.17 -19.85 42.19
CA LEU A 606 -4.52 -19.43 40.86
C LEU A 606 -4.39 -17.91 40.78
N ASN A 607 -3.37 -17.45 40.06
CA ASN A 607 -3.19 -16.01 39.83
C ASN A 607 -3.54 -15.68 38.37
N ARG A 608 -4.25 -14.57 38.19
CA ARG A 608 -4.47 -14.00 36.85
C ARG A 608 -3.33 -13.07 36.52
N GLN A 609 -2.75 -13.26 35.34
CA GLN A 609 -1.65 -12.45 34.85
C GLN A 609 -1.93 -12.03 33.41
N GLY A 610 -1.70 -10.76 33.10
CA GLY A 610 -1.71 -10.25 31.72
C GLY A 610 -0.44 -10.74 31.00
N VAL A 611 -0.64 -11.61 30.02
CA VAL A 611 0.44 -12.13 29.15
C VAL A 611 0.27 -11.55 27.77
N GLU A 612 1.34 -11.10 27.14
CA GLU A 612 1.31 -10.62 25.76
C GLU A 612 0.75 -11.70 24.84
N LEU A 613 -0.17 -11.32 23.93
CA LEU A 613 -0.77 -12.26 22.97
C LEU A 613 0.30 -12.94 22.11
N LEU A 614 1.33 -12.17 21.70
CA LEU A 614 2.61 -12.65 21.21
C LEU A 614 3.74 -11.82 21.81
N ALA A 615 4.67 -12.48 22.47
CA ALA A 615 5.87 -11.81 22.98
C ALA A 615 6.80 -11.36 21.83
N PRO A 616 7.60 -10.29 22.02
CA PRO A 616 8.55 -9.82 21.00
C PRO A 616 9.49 -10.92 20.46
N ALA A 617 9.88 -11.86 21.31
CA ALA A 617 10.73 -13.00 20.90
C ALA A 617 10.00 -13.94 19.93
N GLN A 618 8.71 -14.16 20.12
CA GLN A 618 7.87 -15.00 19.23
C GLN A 618 7.63 -14.35 17.88
N LEU A 619 7.48 -13.02 17.83
CA LEU A 619 7.36 -12.26 16.59
C LEU A 619 8.61 -12.36 15.72
N ARG A 620 9.79 -12.44 16.33
CA ARG A 620 11.07 -12.58 15.61
C ARG A 620 11.27 -13.94 14.95
N VAL A 621 10.55 -14.95 15.39
CA VAL A 621 10.57 -16.33 14.87
C VAL A 621 9.23 -16.72 14.23
N LEU A 622 8.48 -15.73 13.75
CA LEU A 622 7.24 -16.00 12.99
C LEU A 622 7.60 -16.85 11.77
N PRO A 623 6.89 -17.96 11.50
CA PRO A 623 7.11 -18.78 10.31
C PRO A 623 7.04 -17.95 9.02
N ASP A 624 7.85 -18.30 8.04
CA ASP A 624 8.00 -17.54 6.79
C ASP A 624 6.72 -17.47 5.95
N ASP A 625 5.83 -18.45 6.10
CA ASP A 625 4.54 -18.50 5.41
C ASP A 625 3.39 -17.83 6.19
N GLU A 626 3.66 -17.33 7.40
CA GLU A 626 2.66 -16.69 8.26
C GLU A 626 2.79 -15.17 8.27
N CYS A 627 1.67 -14.51 8.49
CA CYS A 627 1.60 -13.05 8.70
C CYS A 627 0.60 -12.70 9.80
N ILE A 628 0.69 -11.46 10.27
CA ILE A 628 -0.24 -10.90 11.25
C ILE A 628 -0.87 -9.66 10.64
N VAL A 629 -2.19 -9.65 10.55
CA VAL A 629 -2.99 -8.50 10.11
C VAL A 629 -3.65 -7.87 11.32
N ILE A 630 -3.40 -6.58 11.54
CA ILE A 630 -3.94 -5.83 12.68
C ILE A 630 -4.81 -4.68 12.13
N PRO A 631 -6.11 -4.91 11.91
CA PRO A 631 -7.03 -3.87 11.49
C PRO A 631 -7.38 -2.97 12.69
N LYS A 632 -7.49 -1.67 12.46
CA LYS A 632 -7.84 -0.70 13.51
C LYS A 632 -9.21 -1.00 14.10
N SER A 633 -9.33 -0.96 15.43
CA SER A 633 -10.58 -1.21 16.16
C SER A 633 -11.17 -2.62 16.01
N LEU A 634 -10.37 -3.59 15.60
CA LEU A 634 -10.72 -5.01 15.52
C LEU A 634 -9.61 -5.85 16.16
N TYR A 635 -9.93 -7.12 16.46
CA TYR A 635 -8.89 -8.06 16.89
C TYR A 635 -7.95 -8.41 15.75
N ALA A 636 -6.70 -8.69 16.10
CA ALA A 636 -5.68 -9.06 15.13
C ALA A 636 -5.94 -10.48 14.57
N TYR A 637 -5.57 -10.67 13.31
CA TYR A 637 -5.62 -11.97 12.64
C TYR A 637 -4.22 -12.51 12.43
N LYS A 638 -3.99 -13.78 12.75
CA LYS A 638 -2.78 -14.52 12.43
C LYS A 638 -3.14 -15.62 11.43
N GLY A 639 -2.53 -15.60 10.24
CA GLY A 639 -2.80 -16.56 9.19
C GLY A 639 -1.69 -16.65 8.16
N LYS A 640 -2.01 -17.22 7.00
CA LYS A 640 -1.04 -17.42 5.92
C LYS A 640 -0.91 -16.17 5.04
N LYS A 641 0.32 -15.90 4.60
CA LYS A 641 0.60 -14.89 3.58
C LYS A 641 -0.14 -15.22 2.29
N TYR A 642 -0.55 -14.19 1.57
CA TYR A 642 -1.06 -14.37 0.22
C TYR A 642 0.12 -14.61 -0.74
N MET A 643 0.08 -15.69 -1.49
CA MET A 643 1.14 -15.99 -2.46
C MET A 643 0.78 -15.43 -3.83
N THR A 644 1.71 -14.74 -4.47
CA THR A 644 1.51 -14.18 -5.83
C THR A 644 0.95 -15.20 -6.84
N PRO A 645 1.42 -16.47 -6.90
CA PRO A 645 0.87 -17.49 -7.80
C PRO A 645 -0.57 -17.88 -7.52
N ASP A 646 -1.11 -17.66 -6.32
CA ASP A 646 -2.49 -17.98 -5.96
C ASP A 646 -3.49 -16.97 -6.53
N HIS A 647 -3.00 -15.85 -7.06
CA HIS A 647 -3.86 -14.81 -7.62
C HIS A 647 -4.50 -15.27 -8.94
N PRO A 648 -5.83 -15.09 -9.13
CA PRO A 648 -6.53 -15.53 -10.34
C PRO A 648 -5.95 -15.01 -11.67
N ARG A 649 -5.25 -13.87 -11.63
CA ARG A 649 -4.63 -13.24 -12.81
C ARG A 649 -3.15 -13.55 -12.97
N TRP A 650 -2.58 -14.39 -12.15
CA TRP A 650 -1.17 -14.74 -12.25
C TRP A 650 -0.79 -15.29 -13.63
N GLU A 651 -1.62 -16.18 -14.17
CA GLU A 651 -1.42 -16.72 -15.51
C GLU A 651 -1.50 -15.65 -16.63
N GLU A 652 -2.30 -14.60 -16.41
CA GLU A 652 -2.36 -13.46 -17.34
C GLU A 652 -1.06 -12.64 -17.30
N VAL A 653 -0.52 -12.42 -16.10
CA VAL A 653 0.79 -11.73 -15.93
C VAL A 653 1.89 -12.51 -16.64
N LYS A 654 2.02 -13.82 -16.39
CA LYS A 654 3.01 -14.68 -17.06
C LYS A 654 2.88 -14.63 -18.59
N LYS A 655 1.67 -14.73 -19.11
CA LYS A 655 1.40 -14.67 -20.55
C LYS A 655 1.63 -13.29 -21.16
N SER A 656 1.63 -12.23 -20.37
CA SER A 656 1.92 -10.88 -20.85
C SER A 656 3.40 -10.69 -21.18
N GLY A 657 4.27 -11.45 -20.51
CA GLY A 657 5.72 -11.36 -20.66
C GLY A 657 6.32 -10.09 -20.02
N PRO A 658 7.62 -9.94 -20.07
CA PRO A 658 8.32 -8.82 -19.45
C PRO A 658 8.01 -7.50 -20.16
N TYR A 659 7.99 -6.42 -19.39
CA TYR A 659 7.88 -5.06 -19.88
C TYR A 659 9.26 -4.45 -20.06
N TYR A 660 9.46 -3.80 -21.21
CA TYR A 660 10.62 -2.96 -21.47
C TYR A 660 10.12 -1.57 -21.87
N TRP A 661 10.54 -0.58 -21.09
CA TRP A 661 10.20 0.79 -21.39
C TRP A 661 10.84 1.25 -22.71
N SER A 662 10.12 2.02 -23.49
CA SER A 662 10.59 2.56 -24.78
C SER A 662 10.10 4.00 -24.90
N ARG A 663 11.00 4.92 -25.22
CA ARG A 663 10.69 6.33 -25.45
C ARG A 663 9.71 6.54 -26.60
N GLU A 664 9.82 5.74 -27.63
CA GLU A 664 8.91 5.78 -28.77
C GLU A 664 7.46 5.48 -28.36
N LYS A 665 7.27 4.46 -27.53
CA LYS A 665 5.94 4.15 -26.97
C LYS A 665 5.43 5.25 -26.05
N ALA A 666 6.28 5.81 -25.20
CA ALA A 666 5.91 6.88 -24.29
C ALA A 666 5.40 8.09 -25.09
N ARG A 667 6.16 8.55 -26.08
CA ARG A 667 5.77 9.62 -26.99
C ARG A 667 4.47 9.32 -27.73
N TYR A 668 4.31 8.10 -28.23
CA TYR A 668 3.09 7.72 -28.92
C TYR A 668 1.83 7.92 -28.07
N PHE A 669 1.85 7.47 -26.80
CA PHE A 669 0.70 7.64 -25.91
C PHE A 669 0.43 9.10 -25.53
N ASP A 670 1.48 9.91 -25.41
CA ASP A 670 1.34 11.35 -25.14
C ASP A 670 0.78 12.10 -26.36
N GLU A 671 1.28 11.83 -27.55
CA GLU A 671 0.81 12.43 -28.79
C GLU A 671 -0.62 11.96 -29.15
N ALA A 672 -0.93 10.68 -28.98
CA ALA A 672 -2.27 10.14 -29.26
C ALA A 672 -3.37 10.71 -28.35
N ALA A 673 -3.00 11.20 -27.16
CA ALA A 673 -3.92 11.89 -26.25
C ALA A 673 -4.24 13.33 -26.72
N HIS A 674 -3.39 13.94 -27.55
CA HIS A 674 -3.47 15.35 -27.96
C HIS A 674 -3.77 15.54 -29.45
N ARG A 675 -3.94 14.46 -30.25
CA ARG A 675 -4.18 14.58 -31.69
C ARG A 675 -5.62 15.01 -31.98
N GLY A 676 -5.77 16.26 -32.40
CA GLY A 676 -6.88 16.75 -33.21
C GLY A 676 -6.57 16.86 -34.69
N GLU A 677 -5.46 16.26 -35.18
CA GLU A 677 -5.12 16.27 -36.61
C GLU A 677 -5.10 14.85 -37.17
N PRO A 678 -5.72 14.61 -38.36
CA PRO A 678 -5.67 13.28 -38.98
C PRO A 678 -4.24 12.94 -39.38
N ALA A 679 -3.78 11.74 -38.98
CA ALA A 679 -2.56 11.20 -39.52
C ALA A 679 -2.75 11.05 -41.04
N GLU A 680 -1.99 11.77 -41.84
CA GLU A 680 -1.86 11.48 -43.28
C GLU A 680 -1.47 10.00 -43.40
N GLU A 681 -2.29 9.24 -44.15
CA GLU A 681 -1.91 7.90 -44.56
C GLU A 681 -0.62 8.03 -45.42
N GLU A 682 0.51 7.86 -44.82
CA GLU A 682 1.71 7.54 -45.58
C GLU A 682 1.45 6.19 -46.22
N ASP A 683 1.35 6.19 -47.57
CA ASP A 683 1.39 4.98 -48.38
C ASP A 683 2.60 4.14 -47.93
N PRO A 684 2.41 2.83 -47.68
CA PRO A 684 3.51 1.97 -47.24
C PRO A 684 4.62 2.04 -48.32
N VAL A 685 5.73 2.69 -47.96
CA VAL A 685 6.96 2.62 -48.77
C VAL A 685 7.28 1.14 -48.87
N PRO A 686 7.35 0.55 -50.08
CA PRO A 686 7.73 -0.83 -50.23
C PRO A 686 9.14 -0.98 -49.66
N GLU A 687 9.30 -1.76 -48.58
CA GLU A 687 10.62 -2.18 -48.13
C GLU A 687 11.33 -2.87 -49.33
N GLU A 688 12.36 -2.25 -49.86
CA GLU A 688 13.32 -2.93 -50.70
C GLU A 688 13.99 -4.01 -49.86
N GLN A 689 13.40 -5.20 -49.91
CA GLN A 689 13.99 -6.39 -49.32
C GLN A 689 15.34 -6.66 -50.02
N THR A 690 16.43 -6.41 -49.33
CA THR A 690 17.73 -6.85 -49.76
C THR A 690 17.76 -8.39 -49.79
N PRO A 691 18.11 -9.02 -50.94
CA PRO A 691 18.05 -10.48 -51.15
C PRO A 691 18.92 -11.32 -50.19
N GLY A 692 19.61 -10.70 -49.25
CA GLY A 692 20.49 -11.37 -48.28
C GLY A 692 19.80 -11.75 -46.94
N GLU A 693 18.80 -11.03 -46.49
CA GLU A 693 18.24 -11.28 -45.17
C GLU A 693 17.26 -12.46 -45.11
N GLU A 694 16.51 -12.73 -46.18
CA GLU A 694 15.68 -13.93 -46.30
C GLU A 694 16.48 -15.22 -46.35
N ALA A 695 17.66 -15.21 -47.01
CA ALA A 695 18.54 -16.35 -47.07
C ALA A 695 19.14 -16.67 -45.67
N VAL A 696 19.57 -15.64 -44.92
CA VAL A 696 20.11 -15.80 -43.56
C VAL A 696 19.04 -16.29 -42.58
N ARG A 697 17.81 -15.79 -42.69
CA ARG A 697 16.69 -16.23 -41.86
C ARG A 697 16.21 -17.66 -42.18
N ALA A 698 16.26 -18.04 -43.46
CA ALA A 698 15.95 -19.38 -43.89
C ALA A 698 17.04 -20.40 -43.46
N GLU A 699 18.28 -19.99 -43.40
CA GLU A 699 19.42 -20.80 -42.94
C GLU A 699 19.41 -20.97 -41.44
N GLN A 700 19.12 -19.95 -40.67
CA GLN A 700 18.90 -20.00 -39.20
C GLN A 700 17.70 -20.88 -38.83
N ASN A 701 16.61 -20.82 -39.58
CA ASN A 701 15.45 -21.68 -39.37
C ASN A 701 15.72 -23.15 -39.75
N ARG A 702 16.60 -23.42 -40.70
CA ARG A 702 17.07 -24.76 -41.04
C ARG A 702 17.95 -25.34 -39.93
N GLU A 703 18.90 -24.58 -39.44
CA GLU A 703 19.76 -24.99 -38.32
C GLU A 703 18.98 -25.28 -37.07
N MET A 704 17.97 -24.44 -36.72
CA MET A 704 17.10 -24.69 -35.58
C MET A 704 16.27 -25.97 -35.73
N ARG A 705 15.77 -26.26 -36.95
CA ARG A 705 15.02 -27.51 -37.19
C ARG A 705 15.92 -28.73 -37.15
N GLN A 706 17.16 -28.66 -37.61
CA GLN A 706 18.13 -29.75 -37.49
C GLN A 706 18.52 -30.01 -36.03
N LYS A 707 18.76 -28.98 -35.23
CA LYS A 707 19.04 -29.11 -33.79
C LYS A 707 17.84 -29.67 -33.00
N ALA A 708 16.62 -29.29 -33.36
CA ALA A 708 15.41 -29.86 -32.75
C ALA A 708 15.24 -31.35 -33.09
N GLN A 709 15.57 -31.76 -34.31
CA GLN A 709 15.47 -33.14 -34.78
C GLN A 709 16.58 -34.04 -34.21
N GLU A 710 17.79 -33.51 -33.98
CA GLU A 710 18.85 -34.17 -33.21
C GLU A 710 18.50 -34.33 -31.74
N TYR A 711 17.79 -33.37 -31.16
CA TYR A 711 17.32 -33.42 -29.76
C TYR A 711 16.23 -34.50 -29.58
N GLU A 712 15.27 -34.59 -30.52
CA GLU A 712 14.23 -35.65 -30.50
C GLU A 712 14.80 -37.06 -30.70
N ASN A 713 15.88 -37.19 -31.48
CA ASN A 713 16.53 -38.50 -31.73
C ASN A 713 17.39 -39.00 -30.54
N ASN A 714 17.68 -38.16 -29.57
CA ASN A 714 18.47 -38.47 -28.37
C ASN A 714 17.62 -38.66 -27.10
N MET A 715 16.31 -38.80 -27.23
CA MET A 715 15.38 -39.07 -26.14
C MET A 715 14.86 -40.51 -26.20
N ASP A 716 14.64 -41.12 -25.02
CA ASP A 716 13.95 -42.40 -24.92
C ASP A 716 12.42 -42.23 -25.09
N ALA A 717 11.69 -43.36 -25.12
CA ALA A 717 10.24 -43.34 -25.28
C ALA A 717 9.47 -42.71 -24.11
N GLU A 718 10.17 -42.32 -23.04
CA GLU A 718 9.63 -41.67 -21.84
C GLU A 718 10.08 -40.21 -21.71
N GLY A 719 10.82 -39.68 -22.72
CA GLY A 719 11.25 -38.25 -22.75
C GLY A 719 12.49 -37.95 -21.92
N ASN A 720 13.34 -38.92 -21.58
CA ASN A 720 14.59 -38.71 -20.87
C ASN A 720 15.79 -38.76 -21.84
N PRO A 721 16.84 -37.92 -21.67
CA PRO A 721 18.02 -37.94 -22.54
C PRO A 721 18.82 -39.24 -22.35
N LEU A 722 19.16 -39.88 -23.48
CA LEU A 722 20.04 -41.04 -23.53
C LEU A 722 21.49 -40.64 -23.22
N ILE A 723 21.84 -40.58 -21.94
CA ILE A 723 23.20 -40.36 -21.47
C ILE A 723 23.77 -41.70 -21.05
N ASP A 724 24.87 -42.13 -21.72
CA ASP A 724 25.67 -43.31 -21.36
C ASP A 724 26.12 -43.24 -19.87
N ARG A 725 25.75 -44.25 -19.07
CA ARG A 725 26.23 -44.38 -17.70
C ARG A 725 27.73 -44.66 -17.70
N PRO A 726 28.58 -43.96 -16.92
CA PRO A 726 29.98 -44.27 -16.79
C PRO A 726 30.18 -45.65 -16.12
N ARG A 727 31.00 -46.50 -16.76
CA ARG A 727 31.50 -47.75 -16.17
C ARG A 727 32.45 -47.45 -15.00
N PRO A 728 32.54 -48.29 -13.97
CA PRO A 728 33.45 -48.08 -12.85
C PRO A 728 34.91 -48.21 -13.30
N LEU A 729 35.73 -47.27 -12.79
CA LEU A 729 37.15 -47.19 -13.00
C LEU A 729 37.86 -48.41 -12.42
N GLY A 730 38.58 -49.14 -13.32
CA GLY A 730 39.67 -50.02 -12.95
C GLY A 730 41.00 -49.33 -13.26
N ASP A 731 41.93 -49.54 -12.40
CA ASP A 731 43.28 -48.95 -12.38
C ASP A 731 44.07 -49.02 -13.67
N ALA A 732 44.79 -47.94 -14.05
CA ALA A 732 46.18 -47.98 -14.54
C ALA A 732 46.74 -46.63 -14.98
N GLU A 733 47.89 -46.36 -14.52
CA GLU A 733 48.95 -45.40 -14.78
C GLU A 733 49.09 -44.89 -16.24
N GLY A 734 49.57 -43.65 -16.36
CA GLY A 734 50.41 -43.25 -17.51
C GLY A 734 50.19 -41.86 -18.08
N ALA A 735 51.13 -41.00 -17.81
CA ALA A 735 51.48 -39.68 -18.32
C ALA A 735 51.10 -39.35 -19.80
N HIS A 736 50.69 -38.16 -20.10
CA HIS A 736 51.41 -37.09 -20.80
C HIS A 736 50.50 -35.94 -21.24
N SER A 737 51.04 -34.75 -21.03
CA SER A 737 50.80 -33.42 -21.56
C SER A 737 50.07 -33.30 -22.92
N GLY A 738 49.20 -32.30 -23.02
CA GLY A 738 49.03 -31.57 -24.29
C GLY A 738 47.62 -31.04 -24.58
N ASN A 739 47.56 -29.73 -24.62
CA ASN A 739 46.64 -28.88 -25.37
C ASN A 739 45.15 -28.87 -25.07
N LEU A 740 44.74 -27.83 -24.39
CA LEU A 740 43.42 -27.24 -24.40
C LEU A 740 43.04 -26.78 -25.81
N SER A 741 41.94 -27.24 -26.35
CA SER A 741 41.32 -26.70 -27.56
C SER A 741 39.79 -26.59 -27.36
N ALA A 742 39.32 -25.39 -27.47
CA ALA A 742 38.10 -24.86 -28.14
C ALA A 742 36.71 -25.49 -27.93
N ASP A 743 36.46 -26.44 -27.01
CA ASP A 743 35.11 -27.02 -26.85
C ASP A 743 34.36 -26.60 -25.59
N ASP A 744 34.94 -25.75 -24.77
CA ASP A 744 34.28 -25.30 -23.49
C ASP A 744 33.23 -24.21 -23.67
N HIS A 745 33.06 -23.63 -24.87
CA HIS A 745 32.07 -22.58 -25.12
C HIS A 745 30.67 -23.07 -25.52
N VAL A 746 30.50 -24.32 -25.91
CA VAL A 746 29.21 -24.83 -26.39
C VAL A 746 28.35 -25.42 -25.25
N HIS A 747 28.96 -25.85 -24.15
CA HIS A 747 28.22 -26.37 -22.98
C HIS A 747 27.64 -25.28 -22.09
N GLY A 748 28.10 -24.02 -22.19
CA GLY A 748 27.53 -22.88 -21.47
C GLY A 748 26.12 -22.49 -21.94
N THR A 749 25.90 -22.52 -23.24
CA THR A 749 24.70 -21.94 -23.87
C THR A 749 23.48 -22.84 -23.82
N ILE A 750 23.64 -24.15 -23.67
CA ILE A 750 22.52 -25.11 -23.55
C ILE A 750 22.02 -25.22 -22.11
N ARG A 751 22.89 -25.02 -21.14
CA ARG A 751 22.52 -24.87 -19.72
C ARG A 751 21.72 -23.58 -19.47
N GLU A 752 22.00 -22.50 -20.19
CA GLU A 752 21.26 -21.24 -20.10
C GLU A 752 19.85 -21.29 -20.66
N ALA A 753 19.54 -22.13 -21.63
CA ALA A 753 18.20 -22.24 -22.22
C ALA A 753 17.25 -23.18 -21.44
N ALA A 754 17.74 -24.27 -20.88
CA ALA A 754 16.96 -25.16 -20.00
C ALA A 754 16.76 -24.55 -18.61
N ASP A 755 17.76 -23.89 -18.08
CA ASP A 755 17.72 -23.09 -16.84
C ASP A 755 16.72 -21.90 -16.92
N THR A 756 16.34 -21.43 -18.10
CA THR A 756 15.43 -20.29 -18.24
C THR A 756 13.97 -20.67 -17.92
N PHE A 757 13.60 -21.94 -18.02
CA PHE A 757 12.26 -22.44 -17.68
C PHE A 757 12.11 -22.82 -16.20
N GLU A 758 13.14 -23.43 -15.60
CA GLU A 758 13.21 -23.66 -14.15
C GLU A 758 13.57 -22.39 -13.38
N LYS A 759 14.38 -21.49 -13.96
CA LYS A 759 14.71 -20.17 -13.37
C LYS A 759 13.53 -19.22 -13.29
N ASN A 760 12.47 -19.38 -14.07
CA ASN A 760 11.25 -18.60 -13.87
C ASN A 760 10.48 -19.01 -12.60
N GLU A 761 10.61 -20.25 -12.13
CA GLU A 761 10.11 -20.66 -10.80
C GLU A 761 11.11 -20.36 -9.69
N ILE A 762 12.40 -20.37 -10.00
CA ILE A 762 13.53 -20.10 -9.10
C ILE A 762 13.80 -18.59 -8.98
N LEU A 763 13.56 -17.78 -10.03
CA LEU A 763 13.83 -16.33 -10.02
C LEU A 763 12.94 -15.60 -8.99
N TRP A 764 11.76 -16.12 -8.71
CA TRP A 764 10.91 -15.60 -7.64
C TRP A 764 11.34 -16.08 -6.24
N ARG A 765 12.03 -17.21 -6.16
CA ARG A 765 12.71 -17.65 -4.93
C ARG A 765 14.07 -16.94 -4.73
N GLU A 766 14.77 -16.62 -5.82
CA GLU A 766 16.10 -15.99 -5.77
C GLU A 766 16.07 -14.46 -5.70
N MET A 767 14.97 -13.79 -6.03
CA MET A 767 14.82 -12.37 -5.65
C MET A 767 14.91 -12.16 -4.12
N ASP A 768 14.56 -13.18 -3.33
CA ASP A 768 14.73 -13.15 -1.87
C ASP A 768 16.11 -13.68 -1.40
N VAL A 769 16.86 -14.42 -2.22
CA VAL A 769 18.11 -15.09 -1.83
C VAL A 769 19.37 -14.31 -2.22
N VAL A 770 19.34 -13.47 -3.25
CA VAL A 770 20.52 -12.69 -3.68
C VAL A 770 20.93 -11.60 -2.67
N TYR A 771 20.08 -11.28 -1.69
CA TYR A 771 20.40 -10.34 -0.60
C TYR A 771 20.97 -10.97 0.67
N SER A 772 21.17 -12.30 0.75
CA SER A 772 21.62 -12.96 2.00
C SER A 772 23.04 -13.51 1.99
N SER A 773 23.85 -13.32 0.92
CA SER A 773 25.21 -13.84 0.87
C SER A 773 26.26 -12.79 0.50
N ALA A 774 26.51 -11.85 1.42
CA ALA A 774 27.82 -11.20 1.54
C ALA A 774 28.53 -11.77 2.75
N PRO A 775 29.78 -12.24 2.65
CA PRO A 775 30.52 -12.79 3.79
C PRO A 775 30.84 -11.68 4.77
N ALA A 776 30.51 -11.90 6.04
CA ALA A 776 30.97 -11.09 7.16
C ALA A 776 32.49 -11.20 7.27
N GLU A 777 33.22 -10.20 6.82
CA GLU A 777 34.61 -10.02 7.22
C GLU A 777 34.67 -9.48 8.64
N SER A 778 35.27 -10.30 9.49
CA SER A 778 35.62 -10.00 10.86
C SER A 778 36.60 -8.84 10.94
N PHE A 779 36.16 -7.69 11.49
CA PHE A 779 37.10 -6.70 12.03
C PHE A 779 37.31 -6.98 13.54
N SER A 780 38.49 -7.47 13.85
CA SER A 780 38.97 -7.56 15.19
C SER A 780 39.37 -6.19 15.73
N SER A 781 38.98 -5.94 16.94
CA SER A 781 39.38 -4.81 17.80
C SER A 781 40.88 -4.65 17.95
N SER A 782 41.39 -3.45 17.79
CA SER A 782 42.51 -2.96 18.64
C SER A 782 42.62 -1.44 18.54
N ALA A 783 42.64 -0.84 19.73
CA ALA A 783 42.96 0.52 20.15
C ALA A 783 41.86 1.58 19.98
#